data_140e2a5bb140b6db0b55d323d30806ba
#
_entry.id   140e2a5bb140b6db0b55d323d30806ba
#
_cell.length_a   1.000
_cell.length_b   1.000
_cell.length_c   1.000
_cell.angle_alpha   90.00
_cell.angle_beta   90.00
_cell.angle_gamma   90.00
#
_symmetry.space_group_name_H-M   'P 1'
#
loop_
_entity.id
_entity.type
_entity.pdbx_description
1 polymer ?
#
loop_
_entity_poly.entity_id
_entity_poly.type
_entity_poly.pdbx_seq_one_letter_code
_entity_poly.pdbx_strand_id
1 'polypeptide(L)'
;MKETQGALSMLLRRYRLILGKCRLRNALAGLLLGAVLLAPAVSPADSGGKVGRPGYPEGSHYTGTTDGASGPYTADKGHVIISNQAGDLDAKSFYGGHADGKGDVTDNKVEMRGERSRAANIYGGLTENGQASGNRVSVENGRIGGVWAGGRIYAGFSETGNARGNTLEIRNGYIEGSHTEVSAGYAVKGDSTGNGLTISGGSISRTSADHFVSAGFSHEGNARGNTLTVTGGELGTEAYGGYVRTGTGEASDNRVEFSGSTSAVTRLTAGWSGGADACGNSLVMSSGTVRESLTGGDSLTGLASGNKIEIHGGEVGKHVYAGHTDRGGASANELLIDGGTIAGSAYGSFIADNSSRTAEGSKISFGGTATAEFLVGGYSARGDAVGNEVTVSGGTVRMNVMGGESRSAAARNNTVRVTGGTIGTGSDEGFVHGGYSNTGSADNNTVIIEGGNLRSVMGGYVESGAGLVNGNTVLFGGGSISGADEGLYGGYTDQGDANGNTVLISGGTPGNEVCGGFVWTGTGSATGNTVILEGAPDLGGTRLYGGATGNGHGDMRTGNTLEIRTSGLKAVNVGNFANYRFILPEKTTAGTTVLTLTDAKGTDISNSSVGVAVAGGKPLLRKGDSVTLLANEHGLKAEGMTQQRLSGQQGSSWSMTSI
;
A
#
# COMPACT_ATOMS: atom_id res chain seq x y z
N MET A 1 20.15 34.20 16.88
CA MET A 1 19.35 33.72 18.02
C MET A 1 17.84 34.04 17.92
N LYS A 2 17.38 35.19 17.47
CA LYS A 2 15.92 35.45 17.32
C LYS A 2 15.32 34.81 16.07
N GLU A 3 16.05 34.70 14.97
CA GLU A 3 15.59 34.05 13.73
C GLU A 3 15.52 32.52 13.84
N THR A 4 16.47 31.90 14.53
CA THR A 4 16.43 30.45 14.82
C THR A 4 15.30 30.05 15.76
N GLN A 5 14.92 30.92 16.70
CA GLN A 5 13.74 30.65 17.56
C GLN A 5 12.41 30.78 16.81
N GLY A 6 12.35 31.63 15.77
CA GLY A 6 11.16 31.77 14.92
C GLY A 6 10.94 30.52 14.04
N ALA A 7 11.99 30.04 13.40
CA ALA A 7 11.95 28.80 12.59
C ALA A 7 11.60 27.58 13.44
N LEU A 8 12.22 27.46 14.63
CA LEU A 8 11.96 26.38 15.58
C LEU A 8 10.50 26.37 16.07
N SER A 9 9.93 27.55 16.35
CA SER A 9 8.54 27.65 16.82
C SER A 9 7.53 27.30 15.70
N MET A 10 7.86 27.64 14.46
CA MET A 10 7.04 27.35 13.29
C MET A 10 7.09 25.84 12.96
N LEU A 11 8.26 25.22 13.02
CA LEU A 11 8.45 23.78 12.84
C LEU A 11 7.74 22.97 13.94
N LEU A 12 7.87 23.37 15.20
CA LEU A 12 7.16 22.72 16.31
C LEU A 12 5.62 22.87 16.23
N ARG A 13 5.13 23.99 15.70
CA ARG A 13 3.69 24.14 15.41
C ARG A 13 3.24 23.22 14.28
N ARG A 14 4.02 23.10 13.21
CA ARG A 14 3.77 22.20 12.10
C ARG A 14 3.81 20.74 12.55
N TYR A 15 4.82 20.36 13.31
CA TYR A 15 4.97 19.00 13.86
C TYR A 15 3.83 18.60 14.79
N ARG A 16 3.39 19.48 15.69
CA ARG A 16 2.22 19.23 16.55
C ARG A 16 0.92 19.06 15.76
N LEU A 17 0.74 19.77 14.65
CA LEU A 17 -0.42 19.65 13.78
C LEU A 17 -0.41 18.32 13.01
N ILE A 18 0.76 17.87 12.52
CA ILE A 18 0.96 16.58 11.83
C ILE A 18 0.75 15.43 12.80
N LEU A 19 1.40 15.45 13.97
CA LEU A 19 1.24 14.45 15.03
C LEU A 19 -0.20 14.38 15.56
N GLY A 20 -0.86 15.52 15.74
CA GLY A 20 -2.25 15.56 16.17
C GLY A 20 -3.20 14.95 15.15
N LYS A 21 -2.98 15.22 13.87
CA LYS A 21 -3.81 14.67 12.79
C LYS A 21 -3.54 13.18 12.54
N CYS A 22 -2.27 12.74 12.50
CA CYS A 22 -1.92 11.33 12.32
C CYS A 22 -2.36 10.48 13.53
N ARG A 23 -2.11 10.91 14.75
CA ARG A 23 -2.53 10.17 15.94
C ARG A 23 -4.05 10.07 16.08
N LEU A 24 -4.80 11.13 15.76
CA LEU A 24 -6.27 11.08 15.84
C LEU A 24 -6.88 10.22 14.73
N ARG A 25 -6.37 10.30 13.50
CA ARG A 25 -6.87 9.50 12.38
C ARG A 25 -6.54 8.01 12.53
N ASN A 26 -5.30 7.68 12.91
CA ASN A 26 -4.89 6.30 13.10
C ASN A 26 -5.52 5.67 14.34
N ALA A 27 -5.73 6.42 15.42
CA ALA A 27 -6.50 5.98 16.59
C ALA A 27 -7.99 5.80 16.25
N LEU A 28 -8.58 6.65 15.40
CA LEU A 28 -9.96 6.46 14.94
C LEU A 28 -10.10 5.28 13.97
N ALA A 29 -9.13 5.07 13.06
CA ALA A 29 -9.13 3.90 12.19
C ALA A 29 -8.97 2.61 12.99
N GLY A 30 -8.06 2.56 13.97
CA GLY A 30 -7.91 1.43 14.89
C GLY A 30 -9.12 1.23 15.82
N LEU A 31 -9.76 2.31 16.30
CA LEU A 31 -10.97 2.24 17.10
C LEU A 31 -12.22 1.85 16.30
N LEU A 32 -12.34 2.28 15.04
CA LEU A 32 -13.44 1.87 14.16
C LEU A 32 -13.28 0.42 13.69
N LEU A 33 -12.07 -0.05 13.36
CA LEU A 33 -11.83 -1.48 13.12
C LEU A 33 -12.01 -2.30 14.41
N GLY A 34 -11.49 -1.85 15.55
CA GLY A 34 -11.64 -2.52 16.82
C GLY A 34 -13.09 -2.55 17.35
N ALA A 35 -13.89 -1.54 17.09
CA ALA A 35 -15.30 -1.50 17.50
C ALA A 35 -16.20 -2.41 16.62
N VAL A 36 -15.82 -2.65 15.37
CA VAL A 36 -16.52 -3.60 14.50
C VAL A 36 -16.12 -5.06 14.85
N LEU A 37 -14.91 -5.26 15.38
CA LEU A 37 -14.40 -6.60 15.79
C LEU A 37 -14.75 -6.97 17.24
N LEU A 38 -15.17 -5.99 18.09
CA LEU A 38 -15.59 -6.19 19.48
C LEU A 38 -17.12 -6.20 19.66
N ALA A 39 -17.90 -6.09 18.61
CA ALA A 39 -19.25 -6.61 18.71
C ALA A 39 -19.08 -8.11 19.01
N PRO A 40 -19.55 -8.63 20.17
CA PRO A 40 -19.54 -10.05 20.39
C PRO A 40 -20.19 -10.64 19.16
N ALA A 41 -19.52 -11.61 18.54
CA ALA A 41 -20.23 -12.54 17.69
C ALA A 41 -21.37 -13.04 18.58
N VAL A 42 -22.55 -12.47 18.41
CA VAL A 42 -23.75 -13.10 18.88
C VAL A 42 -23.78 -14.35 18.00
N SER A 43 -23.15 -15.41 18.50
CA SER A 43 -23.53 -16.73 18.08
C SER A 43 -25.04 -16.68 18.06
N PRO A 44 -25.72 -16.91 16.92
CA PRO A 44 -27.12 -17.20 16.98
C PRO A 44 -27.20 -18.27 18.05
N ALA A 45 -27.92 -18.00 19.12
CA ALA A 45 -28.08 -18.94 20.19
C ALA A 45 -28.32 -20.28 19.51
N ASP A 46 -27.43 -21.21 19.78
CA ASP A 46 -27.53 -22.57 19.32
C ASP A 46 -28.79 -23.17 19.98
N SER A 47 -29.92 -22.76 19.49
CA SER A 47 -31.13 -23.49 19.62
C SER A 47 -30.94 -24.66 18.68
N GLY A 48 -30.41 -25.80 19.10
CA GLY A 48 -30.18 -27.04 18.34
C GLY A 48 -31.08 -27.28 17.11
N GLY A 49 -31.41 -26.24 16.42
CA GLY A 49 -32.10 -26.15 15.18
C GLY A 49 -31.10 -26.22 14.04
N LYS A 50 -31.18 -27.20 13.21
CA LYS A 50 -30.42 -27.41 11.98
C LYS A 50 -30.21 -26.08 11.26
N VAL A 51 -28.96 -25.55 11.36
CA VAL A 51 -28.55 -24.35 10.63
C VAL A 51 -28.76 -24.61 9.14
N GLY A 52 -29.63 -23.84 8.51
CA GLY A 52 -29.84 -23.90 7.07
C GLY A 52 -31.06 -24.63 6.56
N ARG A 53 -31.89 -25.25 7.38
CA ARG A 53 -33.23 -25.63 6.89
C ARG A 53 -34.08 -24.38 6.80
N PRO A 54 -34.40 -23.88 5.58
CA PRO A 54 -35.50 -22.95 5.43
C PRO A 54 -36.72 -23.68 5.97
N GLY A 55 -37.42 -23.10 6.96
CA GLY A 55 -38.75 -23.60 7.31
C GLY A 55 -39.58 -23.62 6.05
N TYR A 56 -39.91 -24.80 5.55
CA TYR A 56 -40.72 -24.95 4.34
C TYR A 56 -42.11 -24.46 4.66
N PRO A 57 -42.62 -23.39 4.04
CA PRO A 57 -44.06 -23.23 3.94
C PRO A 57 -44.58 -24.41 3.09
N GLU A 58 -45.57 -25.14 3.55
CA GLU A 58 -46.20 -26.20 2.78
C GLU A 58 -46.46 -25.74 1.34
N GLY A 59 -46.00 -26.49 0.33
CA GLY A 59 -46.17 -26.19 -1.08
C GLY A 59 -45.01 -25.48 -1.79
N SER A 60 -43.82 -25.32 -1.20
CA SER A 60 -42.68 -24.67 -1.84
C SER A 60 -41.57 -25.61 -2.34
N HIS A 61 -41.82 -26.89 -2.45
CA HIS A 61 -40.87 -27.88 -2.96
C HIS A 61 -40.94 -28.04 -4.46
N TYR A 62 -39.84 -27.77 -5.13
CA TYR A 62 -39.59 -28.17 -6.52
C TYR A 62 -38.23 -28.83 -6.63
N THR A 63 -38.18 -30.10 -6.33
CA THR A 63 -37.22 -31.03 -6.90
C THR A 63 -37.68 -31.30 -8.32
N GLY A 64 -36.82 -31.35 -9.32
CA GLY A 64 -37.17 -31.56 -10.73
C GLY A 64 -38.08 -32.75 -11.06
N THR A 65 -39.14 -32.93 -10.30
CA THR A 65 -40.25 -33.85 -10.56
C THR A 65 -41.39 -33.07 -11.17
N THR A 66 -41.77 -33.48 -12.32
CA THR A 66 -42.89 -33.01 -13.12
C THR A 66 -44.18 -33.10 -12.36
N ASP A 67 -44.61 -32.04 -11.72
CA ASP A 67 -46.04 -31.82 -11.50
C ASP A 67 -46.45 -30.64 -12.36
N GLY A 68 -47.28 -30.90 -13.33
CA GLY A 68 -47.86 -29.93 -14.26
C GLY A 68 -48.66 -28.87 -13.53
N ALA A 69 -48.01 -28.06 -12.74
CA ALA A 69 -48.63 -27.02 -11.96
C ALA A 69 -48.85 -25.79 -12.85
N SER A 70 -50.10 -25.49 -13.06
CA SER A 70 -50.58 -24.20 -13.52
C SER A 70 -50.25 -23.13 -12.46
N GLY A 71 -48.99 -22.70 -12.38
CA GLY A 71 -48.49 -21.71 -11.43
C GLY A 71 -47.53 -20.72 -12.10
N PRO A 72 -47.10 -19.68 -11.39
CA PRO A 72 -46.20 -18.68 -11.93
C PRO A 72 -44.77 -19.18 -12.16
N TYR A 73 -44.55 -20.47 -12.20
CA TYR A 73 -43.25 -21.13 -12.44
C TYR A 73 -43.45 -22.45 -13.19
N THR A 74 -42.43 -22.84 -13.92
CA THR A 74 -42.33 -24.15 -14.56
C THR A 74 -41.13 -24.90 -14.02
N ALA A 75 -41.28 -26.21 -13.76
CA ALA A 75 -40.16 -27.04 -13.31
C ALA A 75 -40.11 -28.32 -14.16
N ASP A 76 -38.94 -28.68 -14.66
CA ASP A 76 -38.64 -29.92 -15.35
C ASP A 76 -37.24 -30.40 -14.98
N LYS A 77 -37.14 -31.64 -14.46
CA LYS A 77 -35.90 -32.39 -14.16
C LYS A 77 -34.67 -31.52 -13.81
N GLY A 78 -34.73 -30.81 -12.71
CA GLY A 78 -33.61 -29.94 -12.29
C GLY A 78 -33.57 -28.54 -12.92
N HIS A 79 -34.60 -28.17 -13.69
CA HIS A 79 -34.74 -26.85 -14.26
C HIS A 79 -36.01 -26.14 -13.77
N VAL A 80 -35.87 -25.00 -13.10
CA VAL A 80 -36.98 -24.19 -12.59
C VAL A 80 -36.96 -22.82 -13.26
N ILE A 81 -38.09 -22.38 -13.80
CA ILE A 81 -38.28 -21.05 -14.35
C ILE A 81 -39.35 -20.31 -13.55
N ILE A 82 -38.96 -19.17 -12.97
CA ILE A 82 -39.83 -18.24 -12.25
C ILE A 82 -40.12 -17.08 -13.20
N SER A 83 -41.41 -16.92 -13.62
CA SER A 83 -41.80 -15.88 -14.58
C SER A 83 -42.98 -15.06 -14.10
N ASN A 84 -43.10 -13.85 -14.62
CA ASN A 84 -44.09 -12.81 -14.33
C ASN A 84 -45.49 -13.30 -13.99
N GLN A 85 -45.82 -13.51 -12.72
CA GLN A 85 -47.22 -13.73 -12.37
C GLN A 85 -47.61 -13.22 -10.99
N ALA A 86 -48.83 -12.74 -10.88
CA ALA A 86 -49.43 -12.27 -9.65
C ALA A 86 -49.75 -13.45 -8.70
N GLY A 87 -49.02 -13.50 -7.62
CA GLY A 87 -49.24 -14.37 -6.48
C GLY A 87 -48.34 -13.98 -5.35
N ASP A 88 -48.70 -14.30 -4.14
CA ASP A 88 -47.87 -14.04 -2.97
C ASP A 88 -46.71 -15.04 -2.92
N LEU A 89 -45.62 -14.72 -3.66
CA LEU A 89 -44.40 -15.52 -3.72
C LEU A 89 -43.33 -15.00 -2.78
N ASP A 90 -43.60 -13.94 -2.02
CA ASP A 90 -42.67 -13.34 -1.08
C ASP A 90 -42.27 -14.31 0.06
N ALA A 91 -43.04 -15.37 0.28
CA ALA A 91 -42.76 -16.41 1.28
C ALA A 91 -42.23 -17.73 0.69
N LYS A 92 -42.03 -17.85 -0.65
CA LYS A 92 -41.67 -19.11 -1.30
C LYS A 92 -40.20 -19.19 -1.65
N SER A 93 -39.57 -20.33 -1.35
CA SER A 93 -38.23 -20.68 -1.79
C SER A 93 -38.27 -21.64 -2.98
N PHE A 94 -37.34 -21.45 -3.93
CA PHE A 94 -37.24 -22.26 -5.14
C PHE A 94 -35.93 -23.04 -5.16
N TYR A 95 -36.03 -24.32 -5.56
CA TYR A 95 -34.89 -25.24 -5.62
C TYR A 95 -34.83 -25.88 -7.02
N GLY A 96 -33.67 -25.78 -7.69
CA GLY A 96 -33.39 -26.52 -8.92
C GLY A 96 -33.21 -28.02 -8.62
N GLY A 97 -32.45 -28.33 -7.59
CA GLY A 97 -32.29 -29.68 -7.04
C GLY A 97 -32.19 -29.61 -5.52
N HIS A 98 -32.73 -30.64 -4.86
CA HIS A 98 -32.66 -30.78 -3.41
C HIS A 98 -32.45 -32.24 -3.02
N ALA A 99 -31.49 -32.51 -2.17
CA ALA A 99 -31.20 -33.83 -1.61
C ALA A 99 -31.23 -33.80 -0.08
N ASP A 100 -32.22 -34.51 0.48
CA ASP A 100 -32.26 -34.84 1.91
C ASP A 100 -31.34 -36.04 2.17
N GLY A 101 -30.28 -35.88 2.93
CA GLY A 101 -29.34 -36.94 3.23
C GLY A 101 -28.07 -36.92 2.36
N LYS A 102 -27.53 -38.06 1.89
CA LYS A 102 -26.19 -38.23 1.27
C LYS A 102 -26.17 -38.05 -0.25
N GLY A 103 -27.16 -37.41 -0.84
CA GLY A 103 -27.21 -37.24 -2.30
C GLY A 103 -26.45 -36.02 -2.79
N ASP A 104 -25.69 -36.19 -3.86
CA ASP A 104 -25.09 -35.06 -4.61
C ASP A 104 -26.16 -34.31 -5.41
N VAL A 105 -26.01 -33.00 -5.55
CA VAL A 105 -26.91 -32.15 -6.31
C VAL A 105 -26.12 -31.46 -7.41
N THR A 106 -26.32 -31.91 -8.65
CA THR A 106 -25.47 -31.53 -9.79
C THR A 106 -26.27 -30.98 -10.96
N ASP A 107 -25.69 -29.98 -11.66
CA ASP A 107 -26.14 -29.46 -12.94
C ASP A 107 -27.57 -28.94 -12.99
N ASN A 108 -28.11 -28.54 -11.84
CA ASN A 108 -29.45 -27.97 -11.77
C ASN A 108 -29.45 -26.49 -12.18
N LYS A 109 -30.65 -26.04 -12.64
CA LYS A 109 -30.79 -24.67 -13.14
C LYS A 109 -32.01 -23.98 -12.57
N VAL A 110 -31.87 -22.75 -12.09
CA VAL A 110 -32.96 -21.86 -11.72
C VAL A 110 -32.85 -20.56 -12.50
N GLU A 111 -33.93 -20.17 -13.17
CA GLU A 111 -34.02 -18.91 -13.90
C GLU A 111 -35.15 -18.06 -13.33
N MET A 112 -34.88 -16.85 -12.92
CA MET A 112 -35.88 -15.86 -12.54
C MET A 112 -35.96 -14.78 -13.61
N ARG A 113 -37.12 -14.66 -14.25
CA ARG A 113 -37.34 -13.77 -15.38
C ARG A 113 -38.54 -12.85 -15.11
N GLY A 114 -38.46 -11.63 -15.61
CA GLY A 114 -39.54 -10.66 -15.58
C GLY A 114 -39.65 -9.84 -14.28
N GLU A 115 -40.04 -8.59 -14.42
CA GLU A 115 -40.01 -7.57 -13.36
C GLU A 115 -40.95 -7.87 -12.17
N ARG A 116 -42.04 -8.65 -12.42
CA ARG A 116 -43.01 -9.00 -11.39
C ARG A 116 -42.70 -10.32 -10.68
N SER A 117 -41.63 -10.99 -11.07
CA SER A 117 -41.22 -12.24 -10.42
C SER A 117 -40.77 -12.00 -8.99
N ARG A 118 -41.17 -12.88 -8.08
CA ARG A 118 -40.85 -12.80 -6.66
C ARG A 118 -40.40 -14.15 -6.11
N ALA A 119 -39.49 -14.13 -5.16
CA ALA A 119 -39.05 -15.30 -4.40
C ALA A 119 -38.60 -14.89 -3.01
N ALA A 120 -38.78 -15.73 -2.00
CA ALA A 120 -38.14 -15.55 -0.70
C ALA A 120 -36.64 -15.89 -0.79
N ASN A 121 -36.33 -17.08 -1.31
CA ASN A 121 -34.99 -17.57 -1.51
C ASN A 121 -34.87 -18.38 -2.82
N ILE A 122 -33.67 -18.46 -3.37
CA ILE A 122 -33.36 -19.27 -4.57
C ILE A 122 -32.15 -20.16 -4.29
N TYR A 123 -32.29 -21.44 -4.59
CA TYR A 123 -31.24 -22.45 -4.52
C TYR A 123 -31.13 -23.17 -5.86
N GLY A 124 -29.99 -23.11 -6.52
CA GLY A 124 -29.73 -23.91 -7.72
C GLY A 124 -29.64 -25.39 -7.35
N GLY A 125 -28.85 -25.74 -6.36
CA GLY A 125 -28.75 -27.05 -5.74
C GLY A 125 -28.53 -26.95 -4.24
N LEU A 126 -29.25 -27.74 -3.45
CA LEU A 126 -29.11 -27.81 -2.00
C LEU A 126 -28.95 -29.26 -1.56
N THR A 127 -27.93 -29.56 -0.76
CA THR A 127 -27.71 -30.89 -0.17
C THR A 127 -27.27 -30.79 1.28
N GLU A 128 -27.70 -31.74 2.11
CA GLU A 128 -27.25 -31.83 3.51
C GLU A 128 -25.87 -32.52 3.60
N ASN A 129 -25.67 -33.66 2.93
CA ASN A 129 -24.48 -34.48 3.11
C ASN A 129 -23.74 -34.87 1.81
N GLY A 130 -24.10 -34.26 0.70
CA GLY A 130 -23.49 -34.48 -0.61
C GLY A 130 -22.72 -33.26 -1.11
N GLN A 131 -22.27 -33.32 -2.35
CA GLN A 131 -21.69 -32.19 -3.05
C GLN A 131 -22.73 -31.39 -3.82
N ALA A 132 -22.61 -30.06 -3.82
CA ALA A 132 -23.38 -29.20 -4.69
C ALA A 132 -22.48 -28.69 -5.83
N SER A 133 -22.62 -29.23 -7.04
CA SER A 133 -21.70 -28.95 -8.14
C SER A 133 -22.38 -28.60 -9.46
N GLY A 134 -21.80 -27.69 -10.23
CA GLY A 134 -22.26 -27.35 -11.58
C GLY A 134 -23.63 -26.66 -11.64
N ASN A 135 -24.24 -26.33 -10.50
CA ASN A 135 -25.55 -25.73 -10.48
C ASN A 135 -25.53 -24.29 -10.96
N ARG A 136 -26.58 -23.84 -11.61
CA ARG A 136 -26.69 -22.50 -12.18
C ARG A 136 -27.96 -21.78 -11.72
N VAL A 137 -27.77 -20.54 -11.29
CA VAL A 137 -28.87 -19.60 -11.02
C VAL A 137 -28.68 -18.35 -11.89
N SER A 138 -29.77 -17.91 -12.54
CA SER A 138 -29.82 -16.68 -13.31
C SER A 138 -30.99 -15.81 -12.85
N VAL A 139 -30.70 -14.58 -12.45
CA VAL A 139 -31.71 -13.57 -12.09
C VAL A 139 -31.63 -12.45 -13.13
N GLU A 140 -32.59 -12.42 -14.04
CA GLU A 140 -32.69 -11.38 -15.06
C GLU A 140 -33.37 -10.12 -14.54
N ASN A 141 -34.46 -10.29 -13.79
CA ASN A 141 -35.25 -9.25 -13.14
C ASN A 141 -36.03 -9.85 -11.96
N GLY A 142 -36.69 -9.00 -11.19
CA GLY A 142 -37.60 -9.40 -10.12
C GLY A 142 -37.10 -8.99 -8.74
N ARG A 143 -37.77 -9.50 -7.71
CA ARG A 143 -37.47 -9.20 -6.31
C ARG A 143 -37.27 -10.49 -5.51
N ILE A 144 -36.19 -10.56 -4.76
CA ILE A 144 -35.87 -11.70 -3.92
C ILE A 144 -35.74 -11.23 -2.48
N GLY A 145 -36.43 -11.90 -1.58
CA GLY A 145 -36.58 -11.50 -0.20
C GLY A 145 -37.75 -10.55 0.03
N GLY A 146 -37.92 -10.07 1.24
CA GLY A 146 -38.99 -9.16 1.67
C GLY A 146 -38.86 -8.84 3.17
N VAL A 147 -39.78 -8.04 3.72
CA VAL A 147 -39.70 -7.53 5.11
C VAL A 147 -39.59 -8.65 6.15
N TRP A 148 -40.15 -9.84 5.83
CA TRP A 148 -40.17 -11.01 6.71
C TRP A 148 -39.44 -12.24 6.15
N ALA A 149 -38.83 -12.15 4.96
CA ALA A 149 -38.24 -13.29 4.25
C ALA A 149 -36.75 -13.04 3.97
N GLY A 150 -35.93 -14.10 3.94
CA GLY A 150 -34.48 -14.09 4.05
C GLY A 150 -33.69 -13.40 2.96
N GLY A 151 -34.09 -13.44 1.68
CA GLY A 151 -33.30 -12.88 0.57
C GLY A 151 -32.02 -13.65 0.22
N ARG A 152 -32.01 -14.99 0.37
CA ARG A 152 -30.85 -15.85 0.09
C ARG A 152 -30.83 -16.33 -1.34
N ILE A 153 -29.65 -16.27 -1.96
CA ILE A 153 -29.42 -16.86 -3.29
C ILE A 153 -28.16 -17.69 -3.24
N TYR A 154 -28.28 -18.99 -3.42
CA TYR A 154 -27.15 -19.89 -3.55
C TYR A 154 -27.26 -20.70 -4.84
N ALA A 155 -26.26 -20.61 -5.73
CA ALA A 155 -26.28 -21.51 -6.88
C ALA A 155 -25.98 -22.95 -6.45
N GLY A 156 -25.03 -23.15 -5.52
CA GLY A 156 -24.81 -24.44 -4.85
C GLY A 156 -24.67 -24.27 -3.35
N PHE A 157 -25.41 -25.08 -2.58
CA PHE A 157 -25.33 -25.13 -1.12
C PHE A 157 -25.04 -26.55 -0.63
N SER A 158 -24.03 -26.71 0.21
CA SER A 158 -23.75 -27.98 0.89
C SER A 158 -23.49 -27.75 2.38
N GLU A 159 -24.16 -28.56 3.24
CA GLU A 159 -23.92 -28.46 4.70
C GLU A 159 -22.62 -29.17 5.12
N THR A 160 -22.37 -30.39 4.64
CA THR A 160 -21.15 -31.14 5.05
C THR A 160 -20.18 -31.39 3.92
N GLY A 161 -20.62 -31.38 2.66
CA GLY A 161 -19.76 -31.57 1.50
C GLY A 161 -19.32 -30.25 0.85
N ASN A 162 -18.78 -30.34 -0.36
CA ASN A 162 -18.23 -29.22 -1.08
C ASN A 162 -19.28 -28.52 -1.97
N ALA A 163 -19.09 -27.22 -2.18
CA ALA A 163 -19.79 -26.43 -3.19
C ALA A 163 -18.80 -26.09 -4.33
N ARG A 164 -18.98 -26.71 -5.51
CA ARG A 164 -17.96 -26.64 -6.57
C ARG A 164 -18.51 -26.27 -7.94
N GLY A 165 -17.84 -25.34 -8.63
CA GLY A 165 -18.15 -25.01 -10.03
C GLY A 165 -19.56 -24.48 -10.27
N ASN A 166 -20.23 -23.97 -9.24
CA ASN A 166 -21.55 -23.40 -9.36
C ASN A 166 -21.48 -21.99 -9.94
N THR A 167 -22.50 -21.57 -10.68
CA THR A 167 -22.54 -20.24 -11.30
C THR A 167 -23.81 -19.49 -10.92
N LEU A 168 -23.65 -18.23 -10.51
CA LEU A 168 -24.73 -17.29 -10.23
C LEU A 168 -24.58 -16.05 -11.11
N GLU A 169 -25.62 -15.71 -11.84
CA GLU A 169 -25.66 -14.53 -12.69
C GLU A 169 -26.82 -13.62 -12.27
N ILE A 170 -26.54 -12.36 -11.96
CA ILE A 170 -27.51 -11.32 -11.62
C ILE A 170 -27.37 -10.20 -12.64
N ARG A 171 -28.35 -10.07 -13.55
CA ARG A 171 -28.34 -9.02 -14.59
C ARG A 171 -29.07 -7.78 -14.14
N ASN A 172 -30.19 -7.97 -13.43
CA ASN A 172 -30.99 -6.93 -12.83
C ASN A 172 -31.86 -7.56 -11.72
N GLY A 173 -32.44 -6.74 -10.86
CA GLY A 173 -33.34 -7.23 -9.80
C GLY A 173 -33.02 -6.54 -8.46
N TYR A 174 -33.96 -6.72 -7.54
CA TYR A 174 -33.84 -6.21 -6.17
C TYR A 174 -33.73 -7.40 -5.22
N ILE A 175 -32.58 -7.45 -4.52
CA ILE A 175 -32.34 -8.48 -3.52
C ILE A 175 -32.27 -7.77 -2.17
N GLU A 176 -33.26 -8.06 -1.33
CA GLU A 176 -33.39 -7.41 -0.02
C GLU A 176 -34.01 -8.38 0.99
N GLY A 177 -33.78 -8.18 2.25
CA GLY A 177 -34.34 -9.01 3.31
C GLY A 177 -33.59 -8.91 4.61
N SER A 178 -34.12 -9.53 5.66
CA SER A 178 -33.48 -9.56 6.98
C SER A 178 -32.17 -10.35 7.01
N HIS A 179 -31.91 -11.22 6.00
CA HIS A 179 -30.72 -12.07 5.88
C HIS A 179 -30.33 -12.19 4.42
N THR A 180 -29.85 -11.10 3.83
CA THR A 180 -29.43 -11.09 2.43
C THR A 180 -28.05 -11.72 2.29
N GLU A 181 -28.00 -12.94 1.79
CA GLU A 181 -26.77 -13.68 1.49
C GLU A 181 -26.80 -14.12 0.04
N VAL A 182 -25.80 -13.71 -0.73
CA VAL A 182 -25.69 -14.03 -2.15
C VAL A 182 -24.38 -14.76 -2.38
N SER A 183 -24.44 -16.04 -2.76
CA SER A 183 -23.23 -16.83 -3.03
C SER A 183 -23.41 -17.78 -4.22
N ALA A 184 -22.40 -17.85 -5.10
CA ALA A 184 -22.43 -18.88 -6.14
C ALA A 184 -22.15 -20.27 -5.55
N GLY A 185 -21.20 -20.40 -4.60
CA GLY A 185 -20.95 -21.65 -3.87
C GLY A 185 -20.91 -21.41 -2.38
N TYR A 186 -21.78 -22.09 -1.63
CA TYR A 186 -21.86 -22.01 -0.18
C TYR A 186 -21.62 -23.38 0.44
N ALA A 187 -20.57 -23.55 1.19
CA ALA A 187 -20.28 -24.76 1.96
C ALA A 187 -20.23 -24.43 3.46
N VAL A 188 -20.84 -25.26 4.32
CA VAL A 188 -20.76 -25.04 5.76
C VAL A 188 -19.48 -25.69 6.30
N LYS A 189 -19.27 -26.99 6.07
CA LYS A 189 -18.08 -27.70 6.57
C LYS A 189 -17.06 -27.99 5.50
N GLY A 190 -17.48 -28.13 4.27
CA GLY A 190 -16.61 -28.43 3.13
C GLY A 190 -16.01 -27.19 2.46
N ASP A 191 -15.34 -27.43 1.36
CA ASP A 191 -14.69 -26.39 0.56
C ASP A 191 -15.68 -25.74 -0.42
N SER A 192 -15.47 -24.45 -0.69
CA SER A 192 -16.12 -23.71 -1.76
C SER A 192 -15.10 -23.42 -2.86
N THR A 193 -15.19 -24.11 -4.00
CA THR A 193 -14.12 -24.08 -5.01
C THR A 193 -14.62 -23.83 -6.44
N GLY A 194 -13.92 -22.93 -7.17
CA GLY A 194 -14.16 -22.71 -8.59
C GLY A 194 -15.55 -22.20 -8.94
N ASN A 195 -16.23 -21.53 -8.00
CA ASN A 195 -17.56 -20.98 -8.23
C ASN A 195 -17.47 -19.59 -8.88
N GLY A 196 -18.47 -19.24 -9.70
CA GLY A 196 -18.53 -17.98 -10.43
C GLY A 196 -19.78 -17.16 -10.09
N LEU A 197 -19.59 -15.90 -9.67
CA LEU A 197 -20.66 -14.92 -9.48
C LEU A 197 -20.44 -13.75 -10.44
N THR A 198 -21.44 -13.47 -11.27
CA THR A 198 -21.46 -12.32 -12.17
C THR A 198 -22.62 -11.40 -11.83
N ILE A 199 -22.36 -10.11 -11.62
CA ILE A 199 -23.35 -9.08 -11.36
C ILE A 199 -23.18 -7.96 -12.40
N SER A 200 -24.17 -7.78 -13.25
CA SER A 200 -24.13 -6.76 -14.30
C SER A 200 -25.17 -5.64 -14.10
N GLY A 201 -25.98 -5.72 -13.05
CA GLY A 201 -26.96 -4.71 -12.69
C GLY A 201 -27.78 -5.10 -11.47
N GLY A 202 -28.80 -4.29 -11.15
CA GLY A 202 -29.68 -4.50 -10.01
C GLY A 202 -29.16 -3.85 -8.71
N SER A 203 -29.85 -4.18 -7.62
CA SER A 203 -29.51 -3.65 -6.29
C SER A 203 -29.58 -4.77 -5.24
N ILE A 204 -28.52 -4.89 -4.46
CA ILE A 204 -28.44 -5.80 -3.30
C ILE A 204 -28.35 -4.94 -2.06
N SER A 205 -29.44 -4.86 -1.31
CA SER A 205 -29.51 -3.98 -0.14
C SER A 205 -28.99 -4.65 1.13
N ARG A 206 -28.33 -3.87 1.98
CA ARG A 206 -27.86 -4.28 3.30
C ARG A 206 -28.90 -3.88 4.34
N THR A 207 -29.43 -4.83 5.08
CA THR A 207 -30.34 -4.58 6.21
C THR A 207 -29.75 -4.98 7.57
N SER A 208 -28.64 -5.77 7.58
CA SER A 208 -27.90 -6.11 8.81
C SER A 208 -26.39 -6.28 8.56
N ALA A 209 -25.62 -6.44 9.64
CA ALA A 209 -24.16 -6.60 9.58
C ALA A 209 -23.70 -7.94 8.98
N ASP A 210 -24.54 -8.97 8.99
CA ASP A 210 -24.20 -10.32 8.53
C ASP A 210 -24.45 -10.54 7.02
N HIS A 211 -24.78 -9.48 6.28
CA HIS A 211 -25.07 -9.54 4.85
C HIS A 211 -23.78 -9.49 4.03
N PHE A 212 -23.65 -10.40 3.07
CA PHE A 212 -22.50 -10.44 2.16
C PHE A 212 -22.88 -10.94 0.77
N VAL A 213 -22.00 -10.63 -0.17
CA VAL A 213 -21.99 -11.16 -1.53
C VAL A 213 -20.68 -11.90 -1.73
N SER A 214 -20.69 -13.16 -2.17
CA SER A 214 -19.46 -13.91 -2.42
C SER A 214 -19.57 -14.82 -3.63
N ALA A 215 -18.48 -14.97 -4.38
CA ALA A 215 -18.44 -16.03 -5.39
C ALA A 215 -18.31 -17.41 -4.71
N GLY A 216 -17.47 -17.50 -3.68
CA GLY A 216 -17.34 -18.71 -2.86
C GLY A 216 -17.34 -18.40 -1.37
N PHE A 217 -18.20 -19.08 -0.63
CA PHE A 217 -18.27 -19.00 0.83
C PHE A 217 -18.02 -20.38 1.45
N SER A 218 -17.13 -20.44 2.42
CA SER A 218 -17.02 -21.58 3.32
C SER A 218 -17.11 -21.12 4.77
N HIS A 219 -17.83 -21.86 5.61
CA HIS A 219 -17.84 -21.53 7.04
C HIS A 219 -16.61 -22.09 7.74
N GLU A 220 -16.19 -23.33 7.45
CA GLU A 220 -15.08 -24.02 8.13
C GLU A 220 -13.96 -24.46 7.16
N GLY A 221 -14.26 -24.83 5.91
CA GLY A 221 -13.32 -25.27 4.88
C GLY A 221 -12.71 -24.12 4.06
N ASN A 222 -12.06 -24.46 2.96
CA ASN A 222 -11.38 -23.50 2.11
C ASN A 222 -12.33 -22.78 1.14
N ALA A 223 -12.01 -21.54 0.78
CA ALA A 223 -12.62 -20.83 -0.34
C ALA A 223 -11.54 -20.56 -1.41
N ARG A 224 -11.51 -21.39 -2.46
CA ARG A 224 -10.39 -21.39 -3.42
C ARG A 224 -10.83 -21.26 -4.88
N GLY A 225 -10.12 -20.42 -5.64
CA GLY A 225 -10.29 -20.31 -7.09
C GLY A 225 -11.66 -19.80 -7.51
N ASN A 226 -12.39 -19.08 -6.65
CA ASN A 226 -13.70 -18.52 -6.97
C ASN A 226 -13.54 -17.18 -7.70
N THR A 227 -14.49 -16.85 -8.58
CA THR A 227 -14.45 -15.64 -9.41
C THR A 227 -15.70 -14.78 -9.19
N LEU A 228 -15.50 -13.53 -8.76
CA LEU A 228 -16.52 -12.49 -8.69
C LEU A 228 -16.29 -11.49 -9.82
N THR A 229 -17.28 -11.29 -10.69
CA THR A 229 -17.25 -10.27 -11.73
C THR A 229 -18.42 -9.30 -11.54
N VAL A 230 -18.13 -8.02 -11.36
CA VAL A 230 -19.11 -6.94 -11.21
C VAL A 230 -18.91 -5.95 -12.35
N THR A 231 -19.90 -5.79 -13.19
CA THR A 231 -19.90 -4.84 -14.32
C THR A 231 -21.01 -3.78 -14.24
N GLY A 232 -21.84 -3.85 -13.22
CA GLY A 232 -22.94 -2.91 -12.94
C GLY A 232 -23.65 -3.27 -11.65
N GLY A 233 -24.50 -2.36 -11.17
CA GLY A 233 -25.35 -2.56 -10.01
C GLY A 233 -24.82 -1.97 -8.71
N GLU A 234 -25.71 -1.87 -7.74
CA GLU A 234 -25.41 -1.34 -6.41
C GLU A 234 -25.41 -2.45 -5.36
N LEU A 235 -24.23 -2.70 -4.78
CA LEU A 235 -24.05 -3.66 -3.70
C LEU A 235 -23.89 -2.87 -2.39
N GLY A 236 -24.97 -2.75 -1.63
CA GLY A 236 -25.01 -2.03 -0.35
C GLY A 236 -24.24 -2.71 0.79
N THR A 237 -23.49 -3.77 0.51
CA THR A 237 -22.83 -4.64 1.47
C THR A 237 -21.37 -4.89 1.09
N GLU A 238 -20.72 -5.81 1.80
CA GLU A 238 -19.39 -6.31 1.50
C GLU A 238 -19.46 -7.40 0.42
N ALA A 239 -18.47 -7.40 -0.50
CA ALA A 239 -18.37 -8.37 -1.57
C ALA A 239 -17.00 -9.05 -1.58
N TYR A 240 -17.02 -10.39 -1.81
CA TYR A 240 -15.87 -11.26 -1.71
C TYR A 240 -15.73 -12.18 -2.93
N GLY A 241 -14.51 -12.36 -3.41
CA GLY A 241 -14.19 -13.45 -4.31
C GLY A 241 -14.30 -14.80 -3.59
N GLY A 242 -13.54 -14.96 -2.50
CA GLY A 242 -13.62 -16.09 -1.58
C GLY A 242 -13.69 -15.62 -0.13
N TYR A 243 -14.59 -16.25 0.65
CA TYR A 243 -14.82 -15.90 2.05
C TYR A 243 -14.83 -17.13 2.94
N VAL A 244 -13.92 -17.21 3.89
CA VAL A 244 -13.87 -18.24 4.93
C VAL A 244 -14.20 -17.61 6.28
N ARG A 245 -15.36 -17.99 6.86
CA ARG A 245 -15.86 -17.30 8.05
C ARG A 245 -15.16 -17.66 9.34
N THR A 246 -14.87 -18.96 9.56
CA THR A 246 -14.23 -19.49 10.79
C THR A 246 -13.37 -20.70 10.44
N GLY A 247 -12.72 -21.27 11.44
CA GLY A 247 -11.94 -22.49 11.25
C GLY A 247 -10.52 -22.22 10.73
N THR A 248 -9.94 -23.27 10.13
CA THR A 248 -8.57 -23.27 9.61
C THR A 248 -8.51 -23.25 8.08
N GLY A 249 -9.61 -22.88 7.43
CA GLY A 249 -9.71 -22.83 5.98
C GLY A 249 -9.02 -21.59 5.39
N GLU A 250 -8.39 -21.77 4.25
CA GLU A 250 -7.70 -20.73 3.50
C GLU A 250 -8.62 -20.04 2.49
N ALA A 251 -8.43 -18.75 2.26
CA ALA A 251 -9.02 -18.03 1.15
C ALA A 251 -7.93 -17.78 0.08
N SER A 252 -7.84 -18.67 -0.92
CA SER A 252 -6.72 -18.62 -1.87
C SER A 252 -7.13 -18.64 -3.34
N ASP A 253 -6.30 -18.02 -4.17
CA ASP A 253 -6.43 -18.01 -5.63
C ASP A 253 -7.78 -17.46 -6.14
N ASN A 254 -8.50 -16.68 -5.32
CA ASN A 254 -9.76 -16.08 -5.71
C ASN A 254 -9.53 -14.84 -6.59
N ARG A 255 -10.46 -14.62 -7.54
CA ARG A 255 -10.37 -13.53 -8.49
C ARG A 255 -11.59 -12.60 -8.37
N VAL A 256 -11.32 -11.29 -8.38
CA VAL A 256 -12.36 -10.25 -8.46
C VAL A 256 -12.08 -9.34 -9.64
N GLU A 257 -13.10 -9.11 -10.46
CA GLU A 257 -13.13 -8.10 -11.52
C GLU A 257 -14.24 -7.11 -11.21
N PHE A 258 -13.91 -5.84 -11.07
CA PHE A 258 -14.86 -4.78 -10.73
C PHE A 258 -14.76 -3.65 -11.76
N SER A 259 -15.87 -3.42 -12.45
CA SER A 259 -15.96 -2.41 -13.52
C SER A 259 -17.39 -1.87 -13.65
N GLY A 260 -17.58 -0.93 -14.56
CA GLY A 260 -18.89 -0.30 -14.81
C GLY A 260 -19.10 0.96 -13.96
N SER A 261 -19.44 2.08 -14.61
CA SER A 261 -19.64 3.37 -13.94
C SER A 261 -20.76 3.39 -12.90
N THR A 262 -21.72 2.45 -13.02
CA THR A 262 -22.83 2.28 -12.06
C THR A 262 -22.53 1.25 -10.98
N SER A 263 -21.38 0.58 -11.02
CA SER A 263 -21.00 -0.39 -10.00
C SER A 263 -20.61 0.32 -8.71
N ALA A 264 -21.24 -0.06 -7.61
CA ALA A 264 -20.91 0.46 -6.29
C ALA A 264 -20.98 -0.65 -5.23
N VAL A 265 -20.02 -0.66 -4.32
CA VAL A 265 -19.91 -1.62 -3.22
C VAL A 265 -19.36 -0.94 -1.97
N THR A 266 -19.70 -1.44 -0.79
CA THR A 266 -19.18 -0.87 0.47
C THR A 266 -17.73 -1.26 0.69
N ARG A 267 -17.42 -2.57 0.69
CA ARG A 267 -16.06 -3.12 0.74
C ARG A 267 -15.90 -4.22 -0.29
N LEU A 268 -14.72 -4.32 -0.88
CA LEU A 268 -14.41 -5.32 -1.90
C LEU A 268 -13.14 -6.05 -1.53
N THR A 269 -13.23 -7.38 -1.38
CA THR A 269 -12.11 -8.23 -0.97
C THR A 269 -12.00 -9.44 -1.89
N ALA A 270 -10.81 -9.73 -2.42
CA ALA A 270 -10.66 -10.90 -3.28
C ALA A 270 -10.64 -12.19 -2.46
N GLY A 271 -9.91 -12.24 -1.34
CA GLY A 271 -9.92 -13.39 -0.43
C GLY A 271 -9.91 -12.98 1.03
N TRP A 272 -10.84 -13.47 1.83
CA TRP A 272 -10.91 -13.22 3.26
C TRP A 272 -10.91 -14.51 4.07
N SER A 273 -10.07 -14.60 5.11
CA SER A 273 -10.01 -15.75 6.01
C SER A 273 -10.02 -15.33 7.48
N GLY A 274 -10.94 -15.90 8.26
CA GLY A 274 -11.04 -15.66 9.70
C GLY A 274 -10.01 -16.41 10.55
N GLY A 275 -9.39 -17.47 10.06
CA GLY A 275 -8.52 -18.31 10.88
C GLY A 275 -7.23 -18.82 10.24
N ALA A 276 -7.08 -18.67 8.94
CA ALA A 276 -5.92 -19.13 8.18
C ALA A 276 -5.49 -18.12 7.12
N ASP A 277 -4.72 -18.54 6.15
CA ASP A 277 -4.08 -17.68 5.17
C ASP A 277 -5.06 -17.12 4.12
N ALA A 278 -4.77 -15.93 3.63
CA ALA A 278 -5.41 -15.29 2.48
C ALA A 278 -4.34 -15.01 1.41
N CYS A 279 -4.13 -15.98 0.51
CA CYS A 279 -2.96 -15.99 -0.36
C CYS A 279 -3.31 -16.11 -1.85
N GLY A 280 -2.48 -15.47 -2.71
CA GLY A 280 -2.57 -15.61 -4.17
C GLY A 280 -3.87 -15.05 -4.78
N ASN A 281 -4.62 -14.24 -4.04
CA ASN A 281 -5.86 -13.65 -4.54
C ASN A 281 -5.57 -12.47 -5.48
N SER A 282 -6.44 -12.27 -6.47
CA SER A 282 -6.28 -11.18 -7.44
C SER A 282 -7.53 -10.32 -7.56
N LEU A 283 -7.34 -8.99 -7.66
CA LEU A 283 -8.40 -8.03 -7.84
C LEU A 283 -8.03 -7.03 -8.93
N VAL A 284 -8.91 -6.83 -9.90
CA VAL A 284 -8.78 -5.81 -10.95
C VAL A 284 -9.96 -4.85 -10.85
N MET A 285 -9.69 -3.56 -10.69
CA MET A 285 -10.67 -2.50 -10.71
C MET A 285 -10.42 -1.55 -11.88
N SER A 286 -11.37 -1.46 -12.82
CA SER A 286 -11.24 -0.59 -13.98
C SER A 286 -12.11 0.65 -13.90
N SER A 287 -13.19 0.63 -13.14
CA SER A 287 -14.11 1.76 -12.91
C SER A 287 -15.09 1.43 -11.77
N GLY A 288 -15.99 2.35 -11.43
CA GLY A 288 -16.98 2.17 -10.35
C GLY A 288 -16.50 2.73 -9.02
N THR A 289 -17.25 2.46 -7.94
CA THR A 289 -17.00 3.04 -6.61
C THR A 289 -16.95 1.96 -5.54
N VAL A 290 -15.85 1.92 -4.79
CA VAL A 290 -15.72 1.20 -3.54
C VAL A 290 -15.77 2.23 -2.40
N ARG A 291 -16.87 2.25 -1.64
CA ARG A 291 -17.14 3.33 -0.66
C ARG A 291 -16.18 3.35 0.53
N GLU A 292 -15.67 2.20 0.92
CA GLU A 292 -14.71 2.08 2.01
C GLU A 292 -13.37 1.53 1.51
N SER A 293 -13.07 0.25 1.71
CA SER A 293 -11.78 -0.33 1.41
C SER A 293 -11.82 -1.41 0.34
N LEU A 294 -10.71 -1.52 -0.37
CA LEU A 294 -10.44 -2.52 -1.38
C LEU A 294 -9.26 -3.37 -0.91
N THR A 295 -9.43 -4.70 -0.86
CA THR A 295 -8.44 -5.61 -0.28
C THR A 295 -8.17 -6.81 -1.18
N GLY A 296 -6.91 -7.13 -1.43
CA GLY A 296 -6.50 -8.32 -2.19
C GLY A 296 -6.66 -9.59 -1.36
N GLY A 297 -5.92 -9.69 -0.28
CA GLY A 297 -6.05 -10.76 0.72
C GLY A 297 -6.15 -10.19 2.11
N ASP A 298 -7.11 -10.68 2.88
CA ASP A 298 -7.37 -10.25 4.25
C ASP A 298 -7.43 -11.47 5.18
N SER A 299 -6.60 -11.49 6.20
CA SER A 299 -6.57 -12.56 7.19
C SER A 299 -6.59 -12.02 8.61
N LEU A 300 -7.45 -12.58 9.47
CA LEU A 300 -7.44 -12.22 10.89
C LEU A 300 -6.17 -12.70 11.61
N THR A 301 -5.70 -13.91 11.32
CA THR A 301 -4.61 -14.54 12.10
C THR A 301 -3.51 -15.17 11.26
N GLY A 302 -3.79 -15.52 10.02
CA GLY A 302 -2.85 -16.15 9.08
C GLY A 302 -2.05 -15.15 8.26
N LEU A 303 -1.40 -15.64 7.24
CA LEU A 303 -0.64 -14.83 6.29
C LEU A 303 -1.56 -14.19 5.25
N ALA A 304 -1.27 -12.94 4.90
CA ALA A 304 -1.80 -12.29 3.71
C ALA A 304 -0.66 -12.13 2.69
N SER A 305 -0.48 -13.09 1.79
CA SER A 305 0.71 -13.13 0.94
C SER A 305 0.44 -13.41 -0.53
N GLY A 306 1.31 -12.86 -1.40
CA GLY A 306 1.22 -13.08 -2.84
C GLY A 306 -0.07 -12.58 -3.48
N ASN A 307 -0.79 -11.67 -2.83
CA ASN A 307 -2.03 -11.11 -3.36
C ASN A 307 -1.70 -9.97 -4.33
N LYS A 308 -2.54 -9.81 -5.35
CA LYS A 308 -2.34 -8.82 -6.39
C LYS A 308 -3.57 -7.94 -6.58
N ILE A 309 -3.37 -6.62 -6.62
CA ILE A 309 -4.39 -5.64 -6.98
C ILE A 309 -3.92 -4.81 -8.17
N GLU A 310 -4.81 -4.58 -9.13
CA GLU A 310 -4.63 -3.65 -10.25
C GLU A 310 -5.80 -2.66 -10.27
N ILE A 311 -5.49 -1.36 -10.23
CA ILE A 311 -6.47 -0.27 -10.28
C ILE A 311 -6.15 0.61 -11.49
N HIS A 312 -7.01 0.54 -12.50
CA HIS A 312 -6.89 1.31 -13.75
C HIS A 312 -7.86 2.51 -13.78
N GLY A 313 -8.80 2.57 -12.83
CA GLY A 313 -9.78 3.64 -12.73
C GLY A 313 -10.79 3.41 -11.62
N GLY A 314 -11.73 4.35 -11.44
CA GLY A 314 -12.75 4.31 -10.40
C GLY A 314 -12.34 5.05 -9.13
N GLU A 315 -13.13 4.87 -8.07
CA GLU A 315 -12.96 5.58 -6.81
C GLU A 315 -12.97 4.61 -5.62
N VAL A 316 -11.99 4.74 -4.73
CA VAL A 316 -11.92 4.04 -3.45
C VAL A 316 -11.99 5.07 -2.32
N GLY A 317 -13.05 5.02 -1.51
CA GLY A 317 -13.39 6.05 -0.52
C GLY A 317 -12.50 6.08 0.70
N LYS A 318 -11.74 5.00 0.99
CA LYS A 318 -10.78 4.96 2.11
C LYS A 318 -9.43 4.38 1.66
N HIS A 319 -9.15 3.13 1.96
CA HIS A 319 -7.83 2.54 1.81
C HIS A 319 -7.83 1.36 0.83
N VAL A 320 -6.65 1.13 0.25
CA VAL A 320 -6.33 -0.06 -0.54
C VAL A 320 -5.27 -0.88 0.19
N TYR A 321 -5.50 -2.19 0.33
CA TYR A 321 -4.58 -3.13 0.94
C TYR A 321 -4.35 -4.30 -0.01
N ALA A 322 -3.14 -4.45 -0.57
CA ALA A 322 -2.87 -5.66 -1.35
C ALA A 322 -2.84 -6.90 -0.44
N GLY A 323 -2.23 -6.80 0.74
CA GLY A 323 -2.34 -7.78 1.82
C GLY A 323 -2.61 -7.12 3.17
N HIS A 324 -3.61 -7.58 3.89
CA HIS A 324 -4.01 -7.09 5.21
C HIS A 324 -4.09 -8.24 6.21
N THR A 325 -3.61 -8.02 7.42
CA THR A 325 -3.77 -8.97 8.52
C THR A 325 -3.81 -8.26 9.87
N ASP A 326 -4.63 -8.80 10.79
CA ASP A 326 -4.68 -8.25 12.16
C ASP A 326 -3.56 -8.82 13.04
N ARG A 327 -3.26 -10.12 12.94
CA ARG A 327 -2.34 -10.83 13.85
C ARG A 327 -1.30 -11.68 13.14
N GLY A 328 -1.45 -11.90 11.84
CA GLY A 328 -0.53 -12.67 11.01
C GLY A 328 0.61 -11.85 10.46
N GLY A 329 1.26 -12.37 9.42
CA GLY A 329 2.25 -11.69 8.60
C GLY A 329 1.65 -11.23 7.27
N ALA A 330 2.28 -10.25 6.61
CA ALA A 330 1.90 -9.84 5.27
C ALA A 330 3.15 -9.71 4.40
N SER A 331 3.17 -10.41 3.24
CA SER A 331 4.38 -10.46 2.43
C SER A 331 4.13 -10.66 0.95
N ALA A 332 5.08 -10.18 0.14
CA ALA A 332 5.12 -10.41 -1.30
C ALA A 332 3.82 -10.03 -2.04
N ASN A 333 3.09 -9.02 -1.55
CA ASN A 333 1.88 -8.53 -2.18
C ASN A 333 2.21 -7.47 -3.23
N GLU A 334 1.43 -7.42 -4.30
CA GLU A 334 1.63 -6.50 -5.41
C GLU A 334 0.44 -5.55 -5.60
N LEU A 335 0.71 -4.27 -5.77
CA LEU A 335 -0.28 -3.23 -6.01
C LEU A 335 0.14 -2.37 -7.21
N LEU A 336 -0.64 -2.42 -8.27
CA LEU A 336 -0.51 -1.55 -9.44
C LEU A 336 -1.65 -0.53 -9.44
N ILE A 337 -1.33 0.75 -9.54
CA ILE A 337 -2.31 1.84 -9.63
C ILE A 337 -1.84 2.79 -10.75
N ASP A 338 -2.50 2.77 -11.88
CA ASP A 338 -2.19 3.65 -13.02
C ASP A 338 -3.34 4.61 -13.38
N GLY A 339 -4.47 4.50 -12.69
CA GLY A 339 -5.62 5.38 -12.77
C GLY A 339 -6.49 5.34 -11.52
N GLY A 340 -7.53 6.17 -11.49
CA GLY A 340 -8.49 6.24 -10.39
C GLY A 340 -8.06 7.11 -9.21
N THR A 341 -8.97 7.20 -8.24
CA THR A 341 -8.79 8.02 -7.03
C THR A 341 -8.93 7.18 -5.78
N ILE A 342 -7.90 7.20 -4.94
CA ILE A 342 -7.91 6.62 -3.61
C ILE A 342 -7.97 7.77 -2.61
N ALA A 343 -9.08 7.90 -1.88
CA ALA A 343 -9.26 9.00 -0.92
C ALA A 343 -8.30 8.90 0.27
N GLY A 344 -7.90 7.70 0.64
CA GLY A 344 -6.93 7.43 1.70
C GLY A 344 -5.62 6.84 1.18
N SER A 345 -5.06 5.93 1.95
CA SER A 345 -3.74 5.35 1.74
C SER A 345 -3.78 4.04 0.94
N ALA A 346 -2.70 3.76 0.21
CA ALA A 346 -2.47 2.50 -0.46
C ALA A 346 -1.29 1.76 0.18
N TYR A 347 -1.53 0.52 0.59
CA TYR A 347 -0.57 -0.35 1.27
C TYR A 347 -0.28 -1.59 0.44
N GLY A 348 1.00 -1.89 0.25
CA GLY A 348 1.42 -3.19 -0.29
C GLY A 348 1.14 -4.30 0.72
N SER A 349 1.62 -4.14 1.93
CA SER A 349 1.31 -5.00 3.10
C SER A 349 0.92 -4.14 4.29
N PHE A 350 -0.09 -4.58 5.03
CA PHE A 350 -0.53 -3.92 6.26
C PHE A 350 -0.75 -4.93 7.39
N ILE A 351 -0.06 -4.72 8.51
CA ILE A 351 -0.18 -5.52 9.73
C ILE A 351 -0.68 -4.63 10.86
N ALA A 352 -1.84 -4.94 11.41
CA ALA A 352 -2.50 -4.15 12.43
C ALA A 352 -1.81 -4.23 13.82
N ASP A 353 -2.33 -3.45 14.77
CA ASP A 353 -1.70 -3.09 16.05
C ASP A 353 -1.33 -4.24 17.00
N ASN A 354 -1.81 -5.45 16.78
CA ASN A 354 -1.64 -6.56 17.72
C ASN A 354 -0.59 -7.61 17.30
N SER A 355 0.16 -7.36 16.22
CA SER A 355 1.13 -8.30 15.69
C SER A 355 2.54 -7.72 15.66
N SER A 356 3.51 -8.50 16.14
CA SER A 356 4.95 -8.22 15.98
C SER A 356 5.54 -8.88 14.72
N ARG A 357 4.70 -9.29 13.78
CA ARG A 357 5.12 -9.90 12.51
C ARG A 357 5.65 -8.84 11.54
N THR A 358 6.45 -9.31 10.60
CA THR A 358 7.11 -8.47 9.60
C THR A 358 6.21 -8.25 8.39
N ALA A 359 6.16 -6.99 7.90
CA ALA A 359 5.61 -6.63 6.61
C ALA A 359 6.74 -6.65 5.57
N GLU A 360 6.75 -7.64 4.66
CA GLU A 360 7.96 -7.95 3.89
C GLU A 360 7.72 -8.08 2.39
N GLY A 361 8.68 -7.55 1.60
CA GLY A 361 8.85 -7.86 0.18
C GLY A 361 7.70 -7.46 -0.73
N SER A 362 6.85 -6.53 -0.32
CA SER A 362 5.70 -6.08 -1.10
C SER A 362 6.08 -4.97 -2.06
N LYS A 363 5.32 -4.87 -3.17
CA LYS A 363 5.59 -3.91 -4.24
C LYS A 363 4.39 -3.03 -4.55
N ILE A 364 4.63 -1.73 -4.69
CA ILE A 364 3.67 -0.77 -5.21
C ILE A 364 4.23 -0.14 -6.47
N SER A 365 3.45 -0.16 -7.54
CA SER A 365 3.68 0.62 -8.77
C SER A 365 2.56 1.64 -8.93
N PHE A 366 2.90 2.93 -8.89
CA PHE A 366 1.96 4.03 -8.94
C PHE A 366 2.31 4.99 -10.08
N GLY A 367 1.31 5.35 -10.90
CA GLY A 367 1.56 6.20 -12.06
C GLY A 367 0.32 6.68 -12.79
N GLY A 368 0.48 7.05 -14.05
CA GLY A 368 -0.61 7.51 -14.91
C GLY A 368 -1.33 8.74 -14.35
N THR A 369 -2.65 8.66 -14.24
CA THR A 369 -3.52 9.71 -13.67
C THR A 369 -3.97 9.43 -12.24
N ALA A 370 -3.39 8.43 -11.60
CA ALA A 370 -3.78 7.97 -10.27
C ALA A 370 -3.60 9.06 -9.20
N THR A 371 -4.48 9.05 -8.20
CA THR A 371 -4.35 9.90 -7.01
C THR A 371 -4.50 9.07 -5.73
N ALA A 372 -3.65 9.32 -4.73
CA ALA A 372 -3.72 8.70 -3.42
C ALA A 372 -3.33 9.70 -2.31
N GLU A 373 -3.67 9.42 -1.07
CA GLU A 373 -3.22 10.22 0.07
C GLU A 373 -1.78 9.83 0.47
N PHE A 374 -1.54 8.55 0.74
CA PHE A 374 -0.22 7.98 1.05
C PHE A 374 0.05 6.72 0.23
N LEU A 375 1.33 6.44 0.00
CA LEU A 375 1.80 5.15 -0.48
C LEU A 375 2.74 4.55 0.56
N VAL A 376 2.48 3.30 0.97
CA VAL A 376 3.29 2.60 1.97
C VAL A 376 3.55 1.18 1.48
N GLY A 377 4.81 0.86 1.15
CA GLY A 377 5.18 -0.46 0.63
C GLY A 377 4.84 -1.57 1.62
N GLY A 378 5.25 -1.42 2.87
CA GLY A 378 4.88 -2.33 3.97
C GLY A 378 4.71 -1.57 5.28
N TYR A 379 3.63 -1.84 5.98
CA TYR A 379 3.32 -1.28 7.29
C TYR A 379 3.24 -2.36 8.36
N SER A 380 3.94 -2.16 9.47
CA SER A 380 3.77 -2.98 10.67
C SER A 380 3.69 -2.11 11.93
N ALA A 381 2.70 -2.36 12.76
CA ALA A 381 2.54 -1.59 13.99
C ALA A 381 3.60 -1.92 15.05
N ARG A 382 4.05 -3.17 15.14
CA ARG A 382 5.00 -3.63 16.17
C ARG A 382 6.16 -4.45 15.64
N GLY A 383 6.07 -4.96 14.43
CA GLY A 383 7.13 -5.70 13.75
C GLY A 383 7.89 -4.83 12.77
N ASP A 384 8.85 -5.43 12.10
CA ASP A 384 9.67 -4.76 11.10
C ASP A 384 8.89 -4.54 9.78
N ALA A 385 9.30 -3.52 9.03
CA ALA A 385 8.93 -3.33 7.63
C ALA A 385 10.20 -3.51 6.76
N VAL A 386 10.28 -4.61 6.00
CA VAL A 386 11.54 -5.05 5.39
C VAL A 386 11.40 -5.33 3.89
N GLY A 387 12.34 -4.80 3.12
CA GLY A 387 12.51 -5.19 1.71
C GLY A 387 11.35 -4.83 0.80
N ASN A 388 10.52 -3.86 1.19
CA ASN A 388 9.39 -3.41 0.38
C ASN A 388 9.85 -2.39 -0.68
N GLU A 389 9.14 -2.35 -1.79
CA GLU A 389 9.46 -1.49 -2.93
C GLU A 389 8.26 -0.61 -3.32
N VAL A 390 8.48 0.68 -3.47
CA VAL A 390 7.49 1.63 -4.01
C VAL A 390 8.08 2.36 -5.20
N THR A 391 7.42 2.27 -6.34
CA THR A 391 7.78 3.03 -7.55
C THR A 391 6.69 4.02 -7.90
N VAL A 392 7.05 5.30 -8.04
CA VAL A 392 6.17 6.37 -8.50
C VAL A 392 6.67 6.87 -9.85
N SER A 393 5.89 6.63 -10.90
CA SER A 393 6.23 7.03 -12.28
C SER A 393 5.40 8.22 -12.80
N GLY A 394 4.37 8.62 -12.06
CA GLY A 394 3.43 9.69 -12.42
C GLY A 394 2.34 9.81 -11.38
N GLY A 395 1.26 10.54 -11.71
CA GLY A 395 0.13 10.75 -10.82
C GLY A 395 0.41 11.74 -9.68
N THR A 396 -0.46 11.72 -8.68
CA THR A 396 -0.39 12.64 -7.52
C THR A 396 -0.54 11.88 -6.22
N VAL A 397 0.48 11.93 -5.38
CA VAL A 397 0.41 11.50 -3.98
C VAL A 397 0.27 12.75 -3.12
N ARG A 398 -0.87 12.90 -2.45
CA ARG A 398 -1.18 14.15 -1.74
C ARG A 398 -0.32 14.37 -0.50
N MET A 399 0.13 13.31 0.14
CA MET A 399 0.98 13.36 1.33
C MET A 399 2.32 12.65 1.07
N ASN A 400 2.60 11.53 1.71
CA ASN A 400 3.93 10.95 1.74
C ASN A 400 4.02 9.60 1.00
N VAL A 401 5.24 9.28 0.58
CA VAL A 401 5.62 7.98 0.04
C VAL A 401 6.64 7.33 0.97
N MET A 402 6.38 6.10 1.41
CA MET A 402 7.23 5.34 2.31
C MET A 402 7.50 3.95 1.74
N GLY A 403 8.77 3.57 1.63
CA GLY A 403 9.16 2.21 1.24
C GLY A 403 8.69 1.19 2.27
N GLY A 404 8.96 1.46 3.55
CA GLY A 404 8.45 0.70 4.69
C GLY A 404 8.18 1.61 5.88
N GLU A 405 7.15 1.27 6.65
CA GLU A 405 6.76 1.97 7.87
C GLU A 405 6.64 1.00 9.04
N SER A 406 7.34 1.26 10.13
CA SER A 406 7.18 0.59 11.42
C SER A 406 6.89 1.58 12.52
N ARG A 407 5.92 1.30 13.40
CA ARG A 407 5.70 2.20 14.55
C ARG A 407 6.70 2.03 15.67
N SER A 408 7.14 0.80 15.95
CA SER A 408 7.98 0.56 17.13
C SER A 408 9.20 -0.33 16.89
N ALA A 409 9.32 -0.90 15.70
CA ALA A 409 10.45 -1.73 15.29
C ALA A 409 11.18 -1.12 14.09
N ALA A 410 11.96 -1.89 13.35
CA ALA A 410 12.80 -1.35 12.29
C ALA A 410 12.08 -1.26 10.93
N ALA A 411 12.37 -0.18 10.18
CA ALA A 411 12.09 -0.07 8.77
C ALA A 411 13.41 -0.18 7.99
N ARG A 412 13.66 -1.32 7.33
CA ARG A 412 14.98 -1.60 6.77
C ARG A 412 14.95 -2.25 5.40
N ASN A 413 16.01 -1.99 4.61
CA ASN A 413 16.20 -2.54 3.26
C ASN A 413 15.04 -2.23 2.30
N ASN A 414 14.26 -1.18 2.57
CA ASN A 414 13.16 -0.78 1.70
C ASN A 414 13.68 0.13 0.58
N THR A 415 12.98 0.15 -0.54
CA THR A 415 13.35 0.96 -1.70
C THR A 415 12.17 1.83 -2.15
N VAL A 416 12.43 3.12 -2.37
CA VAL A 416 11.51 4.02 -3.06
C VAL A 416 12.18 4.54 -4.32
N ARG A 417 11.49 4.45 -5.46
CA ARG A 417 11.93 5.01 -6.74
C ARG A 417 10.89 6.00 -7.26
N VAL A 418 11.30 7.21 -7.57
CA VAL A 418 10.45 8.25 -8.15
C VAL A 418 11.05 8.68 -9.49
N THR A 419 10.32 8.41 -10.58
CA THR A 419 10.71 8.82 -11.93
C THR A 419 9.86 9.97 -12.47
N GLY A 420 8.77 10.32 -11.77
CA GLY A 420 7.85 11.40 -12.14
C GLY A 420 6.71 11.56 -11.14
N GLY A 421 5.78 12.45 -11.44
CA GLY A 421 4.61 12.74 -10.61
C GLY A 421 4.81 13.89 -9.62
N THR A 422 3.80 14.12 -8.80
CA THR A 422 3.79 15.14 -7.73
C THR A 422 3.55 14.46 -6.39
N ILE A 423 4.45 14.69 -5.44
CA ILE A 423 4.35 14.19 -4.08
C ILE A 423 4.25 15.39 -3.13
N GLY A 424 3.12 15.48 -2.43
CA GLY A 424 2.75 16.64 -1.61
C GLY A 424 2.02 17.72 -2.42
N THR A 425 0.79 17.99 -2.03
CA THR A 425 -0.03 19.06 -2.62
C THR A 425 -0.35 20.16 -1.62
N GLY A 426 -0.04 19.94 -0.34
CA GLY A 426 -0.22 20.88 0.77
C GLY A 426 1.07 21.59 1.18
N SER A 427 0.95 22.57 2.09
CA SER A 427 2.10 23.33 2.59
C SER A 427 3.01 22.54 3.54
N ASP A 428 2.56 21.43 4.07
CA ASP A 428 3.24 20.70 5.17
C ASP A 428 3.44 19.20 4.87
N GLU A 429 3.31 18.78 3.60
CA GLU A 429 3.26 17.38 3.16
C GLU A 429 4.10 17.18 1.88
N GLY A 430 4.51 15.97 1.58
CA GLY A 430 5.27 15.67 0.37
C GLY A 430 6.64 15.05 0.63
N PHE A 431 6.72 14.23 1.68
CA PHE A 431 7.95 13.56 2.06
C PHE A 431 8.09 12.20 1.38
N VAL A 432 9.30 11.89 0.96
CA VAL A 432 9.70 10.57 0.46
C VAL A 432 10.66 9.95 1.45
N HIS A 433 10.26 8.82 2.05
CA HIS A 433 11.08 8.09 2.99
C HIS A 433 11.41 6.69 2.44
N GLY A 434 12.68 6.32 2.40
CA GLY A 434 13.07 4.94 2.12
C GLY A 434 12.54 4.00 3.19
N GLY A 435 12.81 4.32 4.47
CA GLY A 435 12.24 3.70 5.65
C GLY A 435 11.80 4.74 6.66
N TYR A 436 10.64 4.50 7.28
CA TYR A 436 10.08 5.33 8.34
C TYR A 436 9.86 4.49 9.60
N SER A 437 10.36 4.94 10.73
CA SER A 437 10.01 4.37 12.02
C SER A 437 9.59 5.46 13.00
N ASN A 438 8.54 5.19 13.79
CA ASN A 438 8.20 6.17 14.82
C ASN A 438 9.22 6.15 15.96
N THR A 439 9.59 4.97 16.50
CA THR A 439 10.50 4.88 17.66
C THR A 439 11.65 3.88 17.49
N GLY A 440 11.56 2.99 16.50
CA GLY A 440 12.62 2.04 16.16
C GLY A 440 13.65 2.62 15.20
N SER A 441 14.38 1.77 14.50
CA SER A 441 15.42 2.19 13.55
C SER A 441 14.93 2.28 12.12
N ALA A 442 15.65 3.07 11.29
CA ALA A 442 15.42 3.17 9.85
C ALA A 442 16.75 2.99 9.10
N ASP A 443 17.11 1.73 8.80
CA ASP A 443 18.46 1.39 8.36
C ASP A 443 18.50 0.78 6.95
N ASN A 444 19.58 1.06 6.20
CA ASN A 444 19.89 0.44 4.90
C ASN A 444 18.79 0.59 3.84
N ASN A 445 18.00 1.65 3.93
CA ASN A 445 16.96 1.93 2.92
C ASN A 445 17.56 2.70 1.74
N THR A 446 16.92 2.59 0.58
CA THR A 446 17.35 3.25 -0.65
C THR A 446 16.23 4.12 -1.22
N VAL A 447 16.56 5.37 -1.54
CA VAL A 447 15.67 6.26 -2.28
C VAL A 447 16.35 6.67 -3.58
N ILE A 448 15.63 6.54 -4.69
CA ILE A 448 16.10 6.86 -6.04
C ILE A 448 15.16 7.90 -6.64
N ILE A 449 15.63 9.10 -6.86
CA ILE A 449 14.85 10.19 -7.48
C ILE A 449 15.46 10.51 -8.84
N GLU A 450 14.70 10.25 -9.90
CA GLU A 450 15.09 10.51 -11.28
C GLU A 450 14.20 11.60 -11.93
N GLY A 451 13.12 12.00 -11.23
CA GLY A 451 12.18 13.02 -11.68
C GLY A 451 11.12 13.32 -10.63
N GLY A 452 10.15 14.15 -10.99
CA GLY A 452 9.03 14.52 -10.13
C GLY A 452 9.24 15.80 -9.34
N ASN A 453 8.13 16.27 -8.72
CA ASN A 453 8.10 17.41 -7.82
C ASN A 453 7.88 16.90 -6.39
N LEU A 454 8.79 17.21 -5.51
CA LEU A 454 8.89 16.68 -4.17
C LEU A 454 9.07 17.82 -3.18
N ARG A 455 8.85 17.55 -1.92
CA ARG A 455 9.11 18.53 -0.88
C ARG A 455 10.35 18.22 -0.05
N SER A 456 10.53 16.98 0.38
CA SER A 456 11.74 16.53 1.06
C SER A 456 11.98 15.04 0.83
N VAL A 457 13.23 14.62 0.92
CA VAL A 457 13.65 13.23 0.72
C VAL A 457 14.53 12.79 1.87
N MET A 458 14.24 11.64 2.46
CA MET A 458 14.99 11.02 3.54
C MET A 458 15.24 9.55 3.23
N GLY A 459 16.51 9.14 3.24
CA GLY A 459 16.87 7.73 3.07
C GLY A 459 16.26 6.88 4.17
N GLY A 460 16.46 7.27 5.42
CA GLY A 460 15.79 6.75 6.61
C GLY A 460 15.30 7.88 7.51
N TYR A 461 14.20 7.65 8.20
CA TYR A 461 13.59 8.63 9.11
C TYR A 461 13.09 7.99 10.40
N VAL A 462 13.52 8.54 11.53
CA VAL A 462 12.98 8.19 12.85
C VAL A 462 12.30 9.42 13.45
N GLU A 463 10.99 9.30 13.70
CA GLU A 463 10.14 10.42 14.12
C GLU A 463 10.38 10.83 15.56
N SER A 464 10.62 9.88 16.47
CA SER A 464 10.78 10.17 17.90
C SER A 464 11.68 9.17 18.60
N GLY A 465 12.41 9.65 19.62
CA GLY A 465 13.29 8.82 20.45
C GLY A 465 14.65 8.56 19.84
N ALA A 466 15.37 7.59 20.38
CA ALA A 466 16.78 7.32 20.10
C ALA A 466 17.00 6.22 19.03
N GLY A 467 16.04 6.02 18.13
CA GLY A 467 16.19 5.07 17.03
C GLY A 467 17.32 5.44 16.08
N LEU A 468 18.04 4.45 15.58
CA LEU A 468 19.19 4.63 14.70
C LEU A 468 18.76 4.82 13.25
N VAL A 469 19.53 5.60 12.50
CA VAL A 469 19.30 5.82 11.06
C VAL A 469 20.62 5.68 10.31
N ASN A 470 20.98 4.44 9.98
CA ASN A 470 22.31 4.12 9.48
C ASN A 470 22.30 3.48 8.10
N GLY A 471 23.34 3.75 7.31
CA GLY A 471 23.62 3.05 6.06
C GLY A 471 22.59 3.28 4.95
N ASN A 472 21.74 4.29 5.06
CA ASN A 472 20.76 4.60 4.03
C ASN A 472 21.41 5.28 2.82
N THR A 473 20.82 5.09 1.66
CA THR A 473 21.32 5.64 0.39
C THR A 473 20.25 6.47 -0.31
N VAL A 474 20.59 7.69 -0.68
CA VAL A 474 19.75 8.54 -1.54
C VAL A 474 20.51 8.83 -2.83
N LEU A 475 19.90 8.47 -3.97
CA LEU A 475 20.39 8.75 -5.32
C LEU A 475 19.47 9.80 -5.96
N PHE A 476 19.94 11.01 -6.13
CA PHE A 476 19.19 12.13 -6.68
C PHE A 476 19.76 12.52 -8.05
N GLY A 477 19.13 12.00 -9.11
CA GLY A 477 19.55 12.20 -10.51
C GLY A 477 18.70 13.20 -11.28
N GLY A 478 17.55 13.63 -10.73
CA GLY A 478 16.62 14.53 -11.40
C GLY A 478 15.48 14.97 -10.49
N GLY A 479 14.53 15.73 -11.04
CA GLY A 479 13.40 16.27 -10.29
C GLY A 479 13.73 17.54 -9.52
N SER A 480 12.76 18.03 -8.74
CA SER A 480 12.90 19.24 -7.93
C SER A 480 12.35 19.06 -6.52
N ILE A 481 13.14 19.49 -5.54
CA ILE A 481 12.70 19.67 -4.16
C ILE A 481 12.41 21.14 -3.98
N SER A 482 11.17 21.50 -3.59
CA SER A 482 10.71 22.87 -3.44
C SER A 482 10.09 23.11 -2.08
N GLY A 483 10.57 24.14 -1.39
CA GLY A 483 10.14 24.56 -0.05
C GLY A 483 11.23 25.35 0.64
N ALA A 484 10.89 26.29 1.52
CA ALA A 484 11.86 27.18 2.14
C ALA A 484 12.76 26.49 3.19
N ASP A 485 12.27 25.42 3.81
CA ASP A 485 12.95 24.70 4.90
C ASP A 485 13.10 23.20 4.59
N GLU A 486 13.12 22.83 3.30
CA GLU A 486 13.06 21.45 2.83
C GLU A 486 14.38 21.03 2.17
N GLY A 487 14.72 19.75 2.27
CA GLY A 487 16.00 19.26 1.82
C GLY A 487 16.07 17.77 1.52
N LEU A 488 17.28 17.33 1.34
CA LEU A 488 17.66 15.97 0.99
C LEU A 488 18.55 15.41 2.10
N TYR A 489 18.12 14.37 2.76
CA TYR A 489 18.80 13.80 3.92
C TYR A 489 19.10 12.31 3.66
N GLY A 490 20.36 11.91 3.87
CA GLY A 490 20.72 10.50 3.87
C GLY A 490 20.05 9.76 5.01
N GLY A 491 20.11 10.32 6.21
CA GLY A 491 19.39 9.84 7.40
C GLY A 491 18.93 11.00 8.29
N TYR A 492 17.76 10.86 8.89
CA TYR A 492 17.18 11.85 9.80
C TYR A 492 16.60 11.17 11.04
N THR A 493 17.03 11.56 12.24
CA THR A 493 16.53 11.01 13.51
C THR A 493 16.23 12.11 14.50
N ASP A 494 15.26 11.86 15.40
CA ASP A 494 14.97 12.79 16.49
C ASP A 494 16.15 12.87 17.49
N GLN A 495 16.58 11.75 18.07
CA GLN A 495 17.56 11.73 19.15
C GLN A 495 18.70 10.74 18.96
N GLY A 496 18.55 9.76 18.08
CA GLY A 496 19.53 8.71 17.83
C GLY A 496 20.69 9.14 16.95
N ASP A 497 21.47 8.17 16.51
CA ASP A 497 22.58 8.41 15.58
C ASP A 497 22.11 8.32 14.11
N ALA A 498 22.71 9.14 13.25
CA ALA A 498 22.51 9.15 11.80
C ALA A 498 23.86 8.93 11.08
N ASN A 499 24.34 7.69 11.04
CA ASN A 499 25.70 7.36 10.65
C ASN A 499 25.79 6.57 9.34
N GLY A 500 26.90 6.80 8.61
CA GLY A 500 27.26 5.99 7.44
C GLY A 500 26.27 6.09 6.27
N ASN A 501 25.44 7.12 6.22
CA ASN A 501 24.48 7.33 5.13
C ASN A 501 25.18 7.93 3.91
N THR A 502 24.64 7.67 2.72
CA THR A 502 25.19 8.17 1.45
C THR A 502 24.14 8.97 0.69
N VAL A 503 24.51 10.16 0.24
CA VAL A 503 23.72 11.00 -0.66
C VAL A 503 24.53 11.22 -1.94
N LEU A 504 24.03 10.76 -3.08
CA LEU A 504 24.62 11.01 -4.39
C LEU A 504 23.71 11.93 -5.19
N ILE A 505 24.25 13.04 -5.69
CA ILE A 505 23.51 14.02 -6.49
C ILE A 505 24.19 14.13 -7.86
N SER A 506 23.45 13.76 -8.92
CA SER A 506 23.95 13.79 -10.29
C SER A 506 23.19 14.72 -11.22
N GLY A 507 22.05 15.27 -10.77
CA GLY A 507 21.21 16.19 -11.53
C GLY A 507 20.08 16.77 -10.67
N GLY A 508 19.17 17.54 -11.30
CA GLY A 508 18.02 18.15 -10.64
C GLY A 508 18.35 19.26 -9.65
N THR A 509 17.33 19.67 -8.88
CA THR A 509 17.43 20.75 -7.86
C THR A 509 17.10 20.14 -6.48
N PRO A 510 18.11 19.86 -5.63
CA PRO A 510 17.93 19.09 -4.38
C PRO A 510 17.39 19.93 -3.20
N GLY A 511 16.93 21.15 -3.43
CA GLY A 511 16.41 22.04 -2.38
C GLY A 511 17.50 22.88 -1.69
N ASN A 512 17.16 23.46 -0.54
CA ASN A 512 18.00 24.42 0.16
C ASN A 512 19.07 23.76 1.03
N GLU A 513 18.86 22.52 1.43
CA GLU A 513 19.77 21.76 2.29
C GLU A 513 19.98 20.33 1.80
N VAL A 514 21.22 19.90 1.81
CA VAL A 514 21.61 18.50 1.63
C VAL A 514 22.45 18.10 2.83
N CYS A 515 22.05 17.04 3.51
CA CYS A 515 22.73 16.56 4.71
C CYS A 515 22.95 15.05 4.64
N GLY A 516 24.18 14.59 4.89
CA GLY A 516 24.47 13.17 4.98
C GLY A 516 23.72 12.49 6.12
N GLY A 517 23.74 13.11 7.33
CA GLY A 517 22.98 12.66 8.51
C GLY A 517 22.51 13.84 9.34
N PHE A 518 21.30 13.76 9.88
CA PHE A 518 20.70 14.84 10.69
C PHE A 518 20.13 14.31 12.01
N VAL A 519 20.46 14.96 13.11
CA VAL A 519 19.94 14.70 14.46
C VAL A 519 19.16 15.91 14.95
N TRP A 520 17.86 15.74 15.24
CA TRP A 520 16.97 16.89 15.52
C TRP A 520 17.13 17.46 16.94
N THR A 521 16.93 16.65 17.99
CA THR A 521 16.87 17.15 19.38
C THR A 521 17.86 16.51 20.33
N GLY A 522 18.38 15.34 20.07
CA GLY A 522 19.18 14.54 20.99
C GLY A 522 20.66 14.92 21.05
N THR A 523 21.43 14.05 21.66
CA THR A 523 22.91 14.09 21.70
C THR A 523 23.53 13.06 20.77
N GLY A 524 22.75 12.45 19.91
CA GLY A 524 23.20 11.51 18.89
C GLY A 524 24.20 12.16 17.92
N SER A 525 24.91 11.33 17.20
CA SER A 525 25.96 11.74 16.28
C SER A 525 25.56 11.53 14.82
N ALA A 526 26.09 12.34 13.91
CA ALA A 526 25.95 12.19 12.47
C ALA A 526 27.34 12.08 11.82
N THR A 527 27.89 10.86 11.83
CA THR A 527 29.27 10.57 11.47
C THR A 527 29.39 9.56 10.34
N GLY A 528 30.54 9.58 9.64
CA GLY A 528 30.82 8.63 8.57
C GLY A 528 29.93 8.76 7.34
N ASN A 529 29.14 9.83 7.24
CA ASN A 529 28.24 10.06 6.12
C ASN A 529 29.00 10.56 4.88
N THR A 530 28.48 10.26 3.70
CA THR A 530 29.09 10.66 2.43
C THR A 530 28.11 11.42 1.55
N VAL A 531 28.50 12.61 1.09
CA VAL A 531 27.81 13.37 0.04
C VAL A 531 28.68 13.32 -1.22
N ILE A 532 28.09 12.87 -2.33
CA ILE A 532 28.79 12.72 -3.62
C ILE A 532 28.11 13.65 -4.63
N LEU A 533 28.89 14.46 -5.31
CA LEU A 533 28.45 15.34 -6.39
C LEU A 533 29.04 14.87 -7.72
N GLU A 534 28.18 14.59 -8.69
CA GLU A 534 28.59 14.27 -10.06
C GLU A 534 27.61 14.88 -11.07
N GLY A 535 27.89 14.78 -12.37
CA GLY A 535 27.01 15.36 -13.39
C GLY A 535 26.93 16.89 -13.32
N ALA A 536 25.71 17.42 -13.41
CA ALA A 536 25.44 18.85 -13.43
C ALA A 536 24.20 19.22 -12.59
N PRO A 537 24.18 18.95 -11.28
CA PRO A 537 23.06 19.35 -10.41
C PRO A 537 23.02 20.88 -10.24
N ASP A 538 21.81 21.42 -10.08
CA ASP A 538 21.62 22.83 -9.70
C ASP A 538 21.65 22.96 -8.18
N LEU A 539 22.82 23.38 -7.66
CA LEU A 539 23.07 23.57 -6.23
C LEU A 539 23.13 25.06 -5.83
N GLY A 540 22.73 25.99 -6.72
CA GLY A 540 22.89 27.42 -6.51
C GLY A 540 22.25 27.98 -5.24
N GLY A 541 21.19 27.35 -4.75
CA GLY A 541 20.51 27.65 -3.48
C GLY A 541 20.85 26.72 -2.32
N THR A 542 21.73 25.72 -2.52
CA THR A 542 21.90 24.58 -1.62
C THR A 542 23.09 24.76 -0.67
N ARG A 543 22.87 24.41 0.60
CA ARG A 543 23.93 24.18 1.60
C ARG A 543 24.17 22.67 1.73
N LEU A 544 25.45 22.28 1.79
CA LEU A 544 25.86 20.89 1.86
C LEU A 544 26.49 20.60 3.22
N TYR A 545 25.99 19.63 3.95
CA TYR A 545 26.50 19.21 5.25
C TYR A 545 26.82 17.71 5.28
N GLY A 546 27.94 17.35 5.90
CA GLY A 546 28.27 15.95 6.18
C GLY A 546 27.39 15.37 7.27
N GLY A 547 27.20 16.12 8.35
CA GLY A 547 26.29 15.91 9.45
C GLY A 547 25.76 17.23 9.97
N ALA A 548 24.55 17.24 10.53
CA ALA A 548 23.98 18.43 11.14
C ALA A 548 23.10 18.07 12.35
N THR A 549 22.83 19.07 13.19
CA THR A 549 21.99 18.94 14.38
C THR A 549 21.10 20.17 14.56
N GLY A 550 19.89 19.96 15.04
CA GLY A 550 18.97 21.04 15.38
C GLY A 550 19.29 21.75 16.70
N ASN A 551 20.07 21.14 17.59
CA ASN A 551 20.36 21.68 18.94
C ASN A 551 21.83 21.97 19.21
N GLY A 552 22.76 21.68 18.27
CA GLY A 552 24.20 21.95 18.40
C GLY A 552 24.97 20.92 19.22
N HIS A 553 24.40 19.78 19.55
CA HIS A 553 25.03 18.71 20.33
C HIS A 553 25.40 17.50 19.44
N GLY A 554 26.31 16.65 19.93
CA GLY A 554 26.78 15.46 19.23
C GLY A 554 27.94 15.71 18.29
N ASP A 555 28.52 14.63 17.75
CA ASP A 555 29.57 14.71 16.72
C ASP A 555 28.93 14.75 15.32
N MET A 556 29.09 15.87 14.64
CA MET A 556 28.52 16.10 13.30
C MET A 556 29.57 16.07 12.20
N ARG A 557 30.80 15.66 12.48
CA ARG A 557 31.92 15.84 11.55
C ARG A 557 32.75 14.61 11.31
N THR A 558 33.04 13.82 12.34
CA THR A 558 33.99 12.70 12.26
C THR A 558 33.65 11.74 11.13
N GLY A 559 34.59 11.53 10.23
CA GLY A 559 34.48 10.62 9.09
C GLY A 559 33.56 11.08 7.95
N ASN A 560 32.85 12.20 8.09
CA ASN A 560 31.97 12.70 7.02
C ASN A 560 32.81 13.15 5.82
N THR A 561 32.35 12.79 4.63
CA THR A 561 33.09 12.99 3.37
C THR A 561 32.25 13.75 2.35
N LEU A 562 32.80 14.79 1.75
CA LEU A 562 32.30 15.38 0.50
C LEU A 562 33.19 14.88 -0.65
N GLU A 563 32.60 14.19 -1.60
CA GLU A 563 33.30 13.72 -2.80
C GLU A 563 32.73 14.42 -4.04
N ILE A 564 33.58 15.06 -4.83
CA ILE A 564 33.18 15.80 -6.03
C ILE A 564 33.85 15.18 -7.25
N ARG A 565 33.03 14.70 -8.20
CA ARG A 565 33.43 13.99 -9.43
C ARG A 565 33.20 14.82 -10.69
N THR A 566 32.88 16.07 -10.56
CA THR A 566 32.60 17.01 -11.66
C THR A 566 33.25 18.35 -11.35
N SER A 567 33.08 19.35 -12.22
CA SER A 567 33.62 20.70 -12.01
C SER A 567 32.67 21.78 -12.48
N GLY A 568 32.86 23.01 -12.06
CA GLY A 568 32.03 24.14 -12.42
C GLY A 568 30.73 24.24 -11.62
N LEU A 569 30.65 23.56 -10.48
CA LEU A 569 29.50 23.63 -9.60
C LEU A 569 29.45 24.94 -8.81
N LYS A 570 28.25 25.32 -8.41
CA LYS A 570 28.00 26.48 -7.54
C LYS A 570 27.06 26.05 -6.42
N ALA A 571 27.42 26.29 -5.15
CA ALA A 571 26.61 26.02 -3.98
C ALA A 571 26.66 27.20 -3.00
N VAL A 572 25.77 27.23 -2.02
CA VAL A 572 25.82 28.30 -0.98
C VAL A 572 27.00 28.06 -0.04
N ASN A 573 27.08 26.90 0.60
CA ASN A 573 28.15 26.60 1.55
C ASN A 573 28.35 25.08 1.71
N VAL A 574 29.47 24.71 2.32
CA VAL A 574 29.80 23.35 2.76
C VAL A 574 30.15 23.36 4.24
N GLY A 575 29.74 22.34 5.00
CA GLY A 575 30.03 22.27 6.43
C GLY A 575 30.08 20.85 6.99
N ASN A 576 30.76 20.68 8.11
CA ASN A 576 30.83 19.44 8.87
C ASN A 576 31.37 18.22 8.10
N PHE A 577 32.28 18.46 7.15
CA PHE A 577 33.05 17.40 6.50
C PHE A 577 34.48 17.33 7.12
N ALA A 578 34.84 16.11 7.51
CA ALA A 578 36.25 15.82 7.89
C ALA A 578 37.11 15.57 6.65
N ASN A 579 36.52 15.10 5.57
CA ASN A 579 37.22 14.71 4.35
C ASN A 579 36.59 15.37 3.12
N TYR A 580 37.48 15.97 2.29
CA TYR A 580 37.14 16.48 0.97
C TYR A 580 37.90 15.67 -0.08
N ARG A 581 37.16 15.03 -1.00
CA ARG A 581 37.71 14.21 -2.09
C ARG A 581 37.33 14.80 -3.42
N PHE A 582 38.32 15.14 -4.24
CA PHE A 582 38.11 15.69 -5.58
C PHE A 582 38.58 14.67 -6.61
N ILE A 583 37.67 14.11 -7.37
CA ILE A 583 37.94 13.22 -8.51
C ILE A 583 37.77 14.06 -9.78
N LEU A 584 38.83 14.74 -10.18
CA LEU A 584 38.79 15.65 -11.33
C LEU A 584 38.48 14.87 -12.61
N PRO A 585 37.52 15.32 -13.45
CA PRO A 585 37.29 14.74 -14.77
C PRO A 585 38.56 14.70 -15.63
N GLU A 586 38.71 13.69 -16.47
CA GLU A 586 39.89 13.54 -17.35
C GLU A 586 40.14 14.77 -18.23
N LYS A 587 39.08 15.49 -18.62
CA LYS A 587 39.14 16.71 -19.45
C LYS A 587 39.35 17.99 -18.68
N THR A 588 39.66 17.93 -17.39
CA THR A 588 39.93 19.11 -16.57
C THR A 588 41.15 19.85 -17.11
N THR A 589 41.05 21.18 -17.28
CA THR A 589 42.10 22.07 -17.78
C THR A 589 42.60 23.02 -16.69
N ALA A 590 43.76 23.62 -16.92
CA ALA A 590 44.28 24.70 -16.05
C ALA A 590 43.27 25.83 -15.90
N GLY A 591 43.17 26.40 -14.69
CA GLY A 591 42.23 27.46 -14.35
C GLY A 591 40.81 27.02 -14.05
N THR A 592 40.51 25.70 -14.15
CA THR A 592 39.19 25.18 -13.77
C THR A 592 38.92 25.41 -12.28
N THR A 593 37.70 25.89 -11.94
CA THR A 593 37.17 25.87 -10.57
C THR A 593 36.21 24.71 -10.43
N VAL A 594 36.41 23.87 -9.40
CA VAL A 594 35.56 22.68 -9.16
C VAL A 594 34.24 23.06 -8.49
N LEU A 595 34.29 23.76 -7.37
CA LEU A 595 33.12 24.24 -6.64
C LEU A 595 33.29 25.68 -6.18
N THR A 596 32.37 26.54 -6.58
CA THR A 596 32.28 27.94 -6.11
C THR A 596 31.20 28.02 -5.02
N LEU A 597 31.56 28.63 -3.89
CA LEU A 597 30.68 28.87 -2.76
C LEU A 597 30.30 30.35 -2.67
N THR A 598 29.07 30.65 -2.24
CA THR A 598 28.47 31.99 -2.30
C THR A 598 28.04 32.55 -0.95
N ASP A 599 28.30 31.84 0.16
CA ASP A 599 27.90 32.32 1.49
C ASP A 599 28.65 33.58 1.86
N ALA A 600 27.91 34.66 2.08
CA ALA A 600 28.46 35.96 2.46
C ALA A 600 29.23 35.97 3.80
N LYS A 601 29.06 34.95 4.62
CA LYS A 601 29.82 34.75 5.87
C LYS A 601 31.14 34.04 5.68
N GLY A 602 31.44 33.64 4.44
CA GLY A 602 32.60 32.81 4.13
C GLY A 602 32.38 31.34 4.49
N THR A 603 33.40 30.54 4.28
CA THR A 603 33.42 29.10 4.51
C THR A 603 34.59 28.68 5.36
N ASP A 604 34.41 27.85 6.37
CA ASP A 604 35.45 27.28 7.20
C ASP A 604 35.57 25.77 6.99
N ILE A 605 36.69 25.34 6.41
CA ILE A 605 37.07 23.94 6.19
C ILE A 605 38.32 23.55 6.99
N SER A 606 38.67 24.32 8.03
CA SER A 606 39.86 24.09 8.86
C SER A 606 39.86 22.69 9.49
N ASN A 607 41.07 22.14 9.70
CA ASN A 607 41.30 20.81 10.25
C ASN A 607 40.65 19.66 9.45
N SER A 608 40.42 19.84 8.16
CA SER A 608 39.95 18.81 7.25
C SER A 608 41.06 18.11 6.51
N SER A 609 40.78 16.94 5.97
CA SER A 609 41.66 16.20 5.07
C SER A 609 41.22 16.40 3.63
N VAL A 610 42.17 16.69 2.73
CA VAL A 610 41.88 16.88 1.29
C VAL A 610 42.64 15.87 0.45
N GLY A 611 41.91 15.17 -0.42
CA GLY A 611 42.45 14.25 -1.40
C GLY A 611 42.08 14.67 -2.81
N VAL A 612 42.98 14.52 -3.77
CA VAL A 612 42.73 14.79 -5.18
C VAL A 612 43.16 13.60 -6.01
N ALA A 613 42.32 13.22 -6.95
CA ALA A 613 42.65 12.24 -7.99
C ALA A 613 42.12 12.74 -9.34
N VAL A 614 42.57 12.17 -10.44
CA VAL A 614 42.05 12.44 -11.77
C VAL A 614 41.43 11.16 -12.30
N ALA A 615 40.19 11.25 -12.76
CA ALA A 615 39.50 10.14 -13.41
C ALA A 615 40.18 9.80 -14.75
N GLY A 616 40.26 8.51 -15.08
CA GLY A 616 40.92 8.04 -16.30
C GLY A 616 42.44 8.06 -16.21
N GLY A 617 43.12 7.66 -17.29
CA GLY A 617 44.57 7.46 -17.29
C GLY A 617 45.41 8.55 -17.97
N LYS A 618 44.79 9.59 -18.52
CA LYS A 618 45.47 10.61 -19.34
C LYS A 618 44.94 12.01 -19.08
N PRO A 619 45.28 12.64 -17.92
CA PRO A 619 44.81 13.99 -17.63
C PRO A 619 45.38 15.00 -18.64
N LEU A 620 44.60 16.04 -18.96
CA LEU A 620 45.07 17.17 -19.78
C LEU A 620 45.98 18.12 -19.00
N LEU A 621 45.99 18.04 -17.66
CA LEU A 621 46.81 18.87 -16.79
C LEU A 621 48.31 18.56 -16.94
N ARG A 622 49.11 19.58 -17.01
CA ARG A 622 50.57 19.52 -17.13
C ARG A 622 51.25 20.03 -15.84
N LYS A 623 52.54 19.75 -15.73
CA LYS A 623 53.34 20.29 -14.62
C LYS A 623 53.31 21.81 -14.64
N GLY A 624 52.85 22.42 -13.55
CA GLY A 624 52.70 23.88 -13.39
C GLY A 624 51.26 24.38 -13.58
N ASP A 625 50.37 23.54 -14.08
CA ASP A 625 48.92 23.86 -14.13
C ASP A 625 48.31 23.88 -12.74
N SER A 626 47.37 24.80 -12.53
CA SER A 626 46.60 24.93 -11.28
C SER A 626 45.09 24.73 -11.53
N VAL A 627 44.42 24.11 -10.55
CA VAL A 627 42.97 23.92 -10.49
C VAL A 627 42.51 24.44 -9.13
N THR A 628 41.47 25.27 -9.13
CA THR A 628 40.84 25.74 -7.88
C THR A 628 39.83 24.70 -7.42
N LEU A 629 40.06 24.05 -6.27
CA LEU A 629 39.18 23.01 -5.74
C LEU A 629 37.93 23.62 -5.12
N LEU A 630 38.10 24.61 -4.25
CA LEU A 630 37.03 25.40 -3.62
C LEU A 630 37.34 26.87 -3.71
N ALA A 631 36.35 27.68 -3.99
CA ALA A 631 36.45 29.15 -3.98
C ALA A 631 35.25 29.72 -3.22
N ASN A 632 35.49 30.74 -2.38
CA ASN A 632 34.46 31.61 -1.83
C ASN A 632 34.99 33.04 -1.82
N GLU A 633 34.38 33.95 -2.58
CA GLU A 633 34.82 35.35 -2.70
C GLU A 633 34.68 36.14 -1.38
N HIS A 634 33.90 35.66 -0.43
CA HIS A 634 33.70 36.24 0.89
C HIS A 634 34.66 35.66 1.96
N GLY A 635 35.57 34.78 1.54
CA GLY A 635 36.61 34.18 2.37
C GLY A 635 36.48 32.68 2.56
N LEU A 636 37.59 31.99 2.47
CA LEU A 636 37.77 30.56 2.71
C LEU A 636 38.84 30.36 3.78
N LYS A 637 38.43 29.88 4.96
CA LYS A 637 39.33 29.53 6.05
C LYS A 637 39.69 28.05 5.97
N ALA A 638 40.99 27.74 5.92
CA ALA A 638 41.52 26.40 5.65
C ALA A 638 42.76 26.08 6.51
N GLU A 639 42.77 26.49 7.78
CA GLU A 639 43.87 26.26 8.70
C GLU A 639 43.95 24.77 9.13
N GLY A 640 45.18 24.26 9.35
CA GLY A 640 45.38 22.90 9.87
C GLY A 640 44.94 21.76 8.94
N MET A 641 44.80 22.03 7.66
CA MET A 641 44.43 21.00 6.68
C MET A 641 45.52 19.96 6.48
N THR A 642 45.12 18.72 6.26
CA THR A 642 46.01 17.60 5.95
C THR A 642 45.76 17.06 4.54
N GLN A 643 46.80 16.52 3.91
CA GLN A 643 46.69 15.91 2.60
C GLN A 643 46.38 14.43 2.73
N GLN A 644 45.34 13.96 2.02
CA GLN A 644 44.94 12.56 1.94
C GLN A 644 45.40 11.97 0.60
N ARG A 645 45.99 10.77 0.63
CA ARG A 645 46.28 10.01 -0.59
C ARG A 645 45.06 9.21 -0.99
N LEU A 646 44.51 9.39 -2.21
CA LEU A 646 43.46 8.59 -2.76
C LEU A 646 44.01 7.34 -3.48
N SER A 647 43.40 6.20 -3.32
CA SER A 647 43.76 4.96 -4.04
C SER A 647 43.48 5.10 -5.54
N GLY A 648 44.43 4.72 -6.38
CA GLY A 648 44.33 4.85 -7.84
C GLY A 648 45.13 5.99 -8.45
N GLN A 649 45.80 6.82 -7.67
CA GLN A 649 46.72 7.84 -8.17
C GLN A 649 48.00 7.19 -8.73
N GLN A 650 48.21 7.30 -10.03
CA GLN A 650 49.53 7.09 -10.60
C GLN A 650 50.30 8.42 -10.62
N GLY A 651 51.31 8.52 -9.76
CA GLY A 651 52.60 9.19 -10.02
C GLY A 651 52.64 10.68 -10.25
N SER A 652 51.71 11.52 -9.80
CA SER A 652 51.87 12.98 -9.84
C SER A 652 51.98 13.56 -8.43
N SER A 653 53.07 14.25 -8.16
CA SER A 653 53.20 15.12 -6.97
C SER A 653 52.40 16.39 -7.22
N TRP A 654 51.50 16.72 -6.31
CA TRP A 654 50.81 18.02 -6.29
C TRP A 654 50.96 18.67 -4.93
N SER A 655 50.95 19.98 -4.92
CA SER A 655 50.99 20.80 -3.69
C SER A 655 49.72 21.63 -3.60
N MET A 656 49.16 21.78 -2.40
CA MET A 656 48.10 22.74 -2.14
C MET A 656 48.69 24.08 -1.70
N THR A 657 48.11 25.13 -2.25
CA THR A 657 48.36 26.50 -1.80
C THR A 657 47.03 27.11 -1.40
N SER A 658 46.88 27.56 -0.15
CA SER A 658 45.76 28.43 0.24
C SER A 658 46.15 29.86 -0.18
N ILE A 659 45.27 30.47 -0.97
CA ILE A 659 45.41 31.89 -1.38
C ILE A 659 44.47 32.71 -0.52
#